data_030f06a2f6045c5ce67652da4382069f
#
_entry.id   030f06a2f6045c5ce67652da4382069f
#
_cell.length_a   1.000
_cell.length_b   1.000
_cell.length_c   1.000
_cell.angle_alpha   90.00
_cell.angle_beta   90.00
_cell.angle_gamma   90.00
#
_symmetry.space_group_name_H-M   'P 1'
#
loop_
_entity.id
_entity.type
_entity.pdbx_description
1 polymer ?
#
loop_
_entity_poly.entity_id
_entity_poly.type
_entity_poly.pdbx_seq_one_letter_code
_entity_poly.pdbx_strand_id
1 'polypeptide(L)'
;MFKANGSNQYQINYQRIATRLYLFILLISLVTISFYSLLNEDLLEKTIYQPSEFQYKTLEKVYSSNLYCPCSTVSMNYSTFITIESYFHQVCSSDLVSNAWVDYTEGDDVMNDLSAIFDYLNSGVSHFHLLSLLCQHAQQTVNMSITTFLQEQFLSSQLISANRFEAKMNSSFNDWKSETINQFLEALKIFQAVSHGNQLVSELFHNIIPNTNSDDTKRNVELVEYFNCSCRLSTSCLFPIGIYGSDTNYLETPELFHKIPNFFLGCSQIEGLMKSTLECFYNLSCMIELDQYYFSPRGLSFNFSNLNENLNPPNETIELIINRLMIDSWTSNISFSSYYNTCFPVSCTYEYISRHDLLFSIATMFGIFGGLSLGLKLLTLIILRFIEKIINNNNNSFNGFIIMVKTLFVCNTKQRLINRFHLIFLLLILFLIFTFSAFKSKKVTVQVIKPSLLNYKDLLEDHSYSLQCFCSQISIPYETFLYIEPRFHDLCSSQFISDEWIHYTYGEGNLSRRFSFDDYRYSAPGQYLSLSSLCKLSQERVNRTRSQFLASYFMNSQLLPENLLIEQTEIILNRLQLTSSKSFINLFNLIREIIGSNMIMSEWITNWKYNLENQNYFYFALYTVPVIYDQCNCGLSFKCTQPSGDMMSGCYPLESILQTKLFCFYDQNCIDSNGNFMRLNMSTLEKSQFNLNSTVESIFNKLAIEEYKIGLLYENYFNQCKPLSCSYSYIETHDITQTIISLISLYGGLALITECLAIIFAKFYEHIKNPINSEAPQQNT
;
A
#
# COMPACT_ATOMS: atom_id res chain seq x y z
N MET A 1 -21.04 -41.78 63.29
CA MET A 1 -21.64 -40.59 62.63
C MET A 1 -23.14 -40.50 62.88
N PHE A 2 -23.89 -41.52 62.59
CA PHE A 2 -25.33 -41.55 62.88
C PHE A 2 -25.54 -42.31 64.19
N LYS A 3 -25.64 -41.61 65.36
CA LYS A 3 -25.92 -42.22 66.66
C LYS A 3 -27.41 -42.10 67.01
N ALA A 4 -28.02 -43.24 67.32
CA ALA A 4 -29.36 -43.31 67.92
C ALA A 4 -29.28 -43.86 69.35
N ASN A 5 -30.06 -43.32 70.25
CA ASN A 5 -30.16 -43.80 71.62
C ASN A 5 -31.15 -45.02 71.64
N GLY A 6 -30.61 -46.22 71.40
CA GLY A 6 -31.40 -47.47 71.46
C GLY A 6 -30.57 -48.65 71.15
N SER A 7 -30.76 -49.76 71.93
CA SER A 7 -29.97 -51.01 71.91
C SER A 7 -30.48 -52.10 70.92
N ASN A 8 -31.27 -51.74 69.88
CA ASN A 8 -31.76 -52.71 68.95
C ASN A 8 -30.77 -53.05 67.82
N GLN A 9 -30.44 -54.28 67.56
CA GLN A 9 -29.47 -54.83 66.59
C GLN A 9 -29.79 -54.27 65.13
N TYR A 10 -31.06 -54.03 64.79
CA TYR A 10 -31.53 -53.54 63.56
C TYR A 10 -31.07 -52.03 63.35
N GLN A 11 -31.15 -51.23 64.42
CA GLN A 11 -30.68 -49.84 64.38
C GLN A 11 -29.18 -49.71 64.21
N ILE A 12 -28.41 -50.62 64.78
CA ILE A 12 -26.94 -50.65 64.61
C ILE A 12 -26.55 -50.96 63.18
N ASN A 13 -27.19 -51.90 62.53
CA ASN A 13 -26.93 -52.30 61.16
C ASN A 13 -27.32 -51.18 60.21
N TYR A 14 -28.44 -50.52 60.40
CA TYR A 14 -28.88 -49.34 59.63
C TYR A 14 -27.89 -48.19 59.73
N GLN A 15 -27.38 -47.86 60.91
CA GLN A 15 -26.34 -46.87 61.11
C GLN A 15 -25.02 -47.19 60.41
N ARG A 16 -24.66 -48.45 60.36
CA ARG A 16 -23.45 -48.90 59.63
C ARG A 16 -23.62 -48.76 58.13
N ILE A 17 -24.76 -49.13 57.58
CA ILE A 17 -25.08 -48.96 56.14
C ILE A 17 -25.14 -47.50 55.79
N ALA A 18 -25.84 -46.67 56.58
CA ALA A 18 -25.89 -45.21 56.38
C ALA A 18 -24.52 -44.55 56.34
N THR A 19 -23.64 -44.94 57.28
CA THR A 19 -22.26 -44.41 57.34
C THR A 19 -21.42 -44.86 56.15
N ARG A 20 -21.53 -46.12 55.74
CA ARG A 20 -20.82 -46.65 54.57
C ARG A 20 -21.28 -45.93 53.26
N LEU A 21 -22.57 -45.80 53.07
CA LEU A 21 -23.18 -45.15 51.92
C LEU A 21 -22.74 -43.64 51.87
N TYR A 22 -22.81 -42.95 52.99
CA TYR A 22 -22.38 -41.59 53.12
C TYR A 22 -20.89 -41.42 52.74
N LEU A 23 -19.99 -42.27 53.31
CA LEU A 23 -18.57 -42.22 53.02
C LEU A 23 -18.29 -42.50 51.52
N PHE A 24 -19.02 -43.44 50.93
CA PHE A 24 -18.88 -43.78 49.51
C PHE A 24 -19.28 -42.61 48.59
N ILE A 25 -20.44 -42.00 48.84
CA ILE A 25 -20.91 -40.85 48.05
C ILE A 25 -20.00 -39.67 48.27
N LEU A 26 -19.54 -39.42 49.50
CA LEU A 26 -18.59 -38.31 49.79
C LEU A 26 -17.26 -38.50 49.04
N LEU A 27 -16.73 -39.72 49.03
CA LEU A 27 -15.48 -40.03 48.33
C LEU A 27 -15.63 -39.78 46.81
N ILE A 28 -16.68 -40.30 46.20
CA ILE A 28 -16.95 -40.11 44.78
C ILE A 28 -17.09 -38.62 44.47
N SER A 29 -17.88 -37.86 45.25
CA SER A 29 -18.07 -36.45 45.04
C SER A 29 -16.79 -35.65 45.17
N LEU A 30 -15.92 -35.96 46.10
CA LEU A 30 -14.61 -35.32 46.27
C LEU A 30 -13.68 -35.61 45.12
N VAL A 31 -13.64 -36.87 44.65
CA VAL A 31 -12.83 -37.27 43.50
C VAL A 31 -13.27 -36.53 42.22
N THR A 32 -14.58 -36.54 41.93
CA THR A 32 -15.11 -35.85 40.74
C THR A 32 -14.84 -34.35 40.74
N ILE A 33 -15.00 -33.69 41.88
CA ILE A 33 -14.74 -32.26 42.04
C ILE A 33 -13.22 -31.95 41.89
N SER A 34 -12.37 -32.83 42.44
CA SER A 34 -10.91 -32.67 42.30
C SER A 34 -10.48 -32.77 40.84
N PHE A 35 -10.97 -33.78 40.12
CA PHE A 35 -10.69 -33.91 38.69
C PHE A 35 -11.19 -32.69 37.90
N TYR A 36 -12.38 -32.21 38.14
CA TYR A 36 -12.91 -31.03 37.51
C TYR A 36 -12.06 -29.80 37.77
N SER A 37 -11.65 -29.59 39.03
CA SER A 37 -10.82 -28.42 39.40
C SER A 37 -9.39 -28.50 38.82
N LEU A 38 -8.82 -29.67 38.65
CA LEU A 38 -7.49 -29.86 38.07
C LEU A 38 -7.46 -29.78 36.55
N LEU A 39 -8.59 -30.12 35.90
CA LEU A 39 -8.71 -30.10 34.43
C LEU A 39 -9.20 -28.78 33.89
N ASN A 40 -9.71 -27.87 34.72
CA ASN A 40 -10.16 -26.57 34.30
C ASN A 40 -8.98 -25.66 33.96
N GLU A 41 -8.98 -25.15 32.75
CA GLU A 41 -7.97 -24.25 32.23
C GLU A 41 -8.55 -22.82 32.15
N ASP A 42 -7.89 -21.86 32.76
CA ASP A 42 -8.26 -20.45 32.67
C ASP A 42 -7.30 -19.70 31.75
N LEU A 43 -7.86 -18.88 30.86
CA LEU A 43 -7.10 -17.97 30.02
C LEU A 43 -6.79 -16.73 30.86
N LEU A 44 -5.50 -16.51 31.16
CA LEU A 44 -5.04 -15.36 31.93
C LEU A 44 -4.27 -14.39 31.02
N GLU A 45 -4.54 -13.11 31.21
CA GLU A 45 -3.84 -12.01 30.54
C GLU A 45 -2.70 -11.52 31.44
N LYS A 46 -1.50 -11.34 30.85
CA LYS A 46 -0.34 -10.78 31.53
C LYS A 46 0.22 -9.59 30.77
N THR A 47 0.42 -8.48 31.48
CA THR A 47 0.99 -7.25 30.94
C THR A 47 2.38 -7.03 31.50
N ILE A 48 3.36 -6.74 30.63
CA ILE A 48 4.71 -6.33 30.99
C ILE A 48 4.87 -4.88 30.54
N TYR A 49 5.18 -4.00 31.48
CA TYR A 49 5.39 -2.58 31.23
C TYR A 49 6.82 -2.32 30.76
N GLN A 50 6.96 -1.46 29.74
CA GLN A 50 8.23 -1.01 29.15
C GLN A 50 9.22 -2.18 28.94
N PRO A 51 8.85 -3.22 28.17
CA PRO A 51 9.75 -4.34 27.94
C PRO A 51 11.01 -3.86 27.24
N SER A 52 12.15 -4.51 27.49
CA SER A 52 13.34 -4.31 26.66
C SER A 52 13.20 -5.04 25.31
N GLU A 53 13.97 -4.65 24.30
CA GLU A 53 13.99 -5.33 23.01
C GLU A 53 14.24 -6.84 23.12
N PHE A 54 15.14 -7.23 24.04
CA PHE A 54 15.42 -8.62 24.31
C PHE A 54 14.21 -9.37 24.91
N GLN A 55 13.53 -8.71 25.87
CA GLN A 55 12.29 -9.28 26.45
C GLN A 55 11.19 -9.42 25.40
N TYR A 56 11.02 -8.39 24.54
CA TYR A 56 10.07 -8.43 23.44
C TYR A 56 10.35 -9.61 22.50
N LYS A 57 11.59 -9.77 22.02
CA LYS A 57 11.99 -10.87 21.14
C LYS A 57 11.76 -12.26 21.78
N THR A 58 11.89 -12.35 23.08
CA THR A 58 11.61 -13.60 23.82
C THR A 58 10.11 -13.88 23.89
N LEU A 59 9.30 -12.86 24.16
CA LEU A 59 7.83 -12.95 24.16
C LEU A 59 7.28 -13.26 22.77
N GLU A 60 7.82 -12.62 21.74
CA GLU A 60 7.43 -12.84 20.34
C GLU A 60 7.64 -14.29 19.90
N LYS A 61 8.74 -14.92 20.29
CA LYS A 61 9.01 -16.34 19.96
C LYS A 61 7.97 -17.29 20.54
N VAL A 62 7.43 -16.98 21.73
CA VAL A 62 6.51 -17.87 22.45
C VAL A 62 5.04 -17.52 22.20
N TYR A 63 4.72 -16.23 22.12
CA TYR A 63 3.35 -15.70 22.08
C TYR A 63 3.04 -14.87 20.83
N SER A 64 3.69 -15.14 19.70
CA SER A 64 3.62 -14.34 18.47
C SER A 64 2.19 -14.05 17.97
N SER A 65 1.23 -14.95 18.23
CA SER A 65 -0.17 -14.80 17.80
C SER A 65 -1.01 -13.91 18.72
N ASN A 66 -0.62 -13.77 19.98
CA ASN A 66 -1.43 -13.13 21.02
C ASN A 66 -0.71 -11.96 21.70
N LEU A 67 0.48 -11.59 21.18
CA LEU A 67 1.28 -10.50 21.75
C LEU A 67 0.83 -9.16 21.19
N TYR A 68 0.38 -8.27 22.04
CA TYR A 68 -0.03 -6.92 21.71
C TYR A 68 0.83 -5.90 22.44
N CYS A 69 1.58 -5.07 21.71
CA CYS A 69 2.50 -4.08 22.23
C CYS A 69 2.24 -2.72 21.59
N PRO A 70 1.44 -1.81 22.19
CA PRO A 70 1.17 -0.49 21.65
C PRO A 70 2.41 0.40 21.71
N CYS A 71 2.69 1.11 20.59
CA CYS A 71 3.75 2.10 20.52
C CYS A 71 3.36 3.39 21.26
N SER A 72 4.30 4.02 21.94
CA SER A 72 4.14 5.39 22.48
C SER A 72 4.16 6.42 21.36
N THR A 73 4.96 6.19 20.31
CA THR A 73 5.06 7.04 19.12
C THR A 73 4.44 6.30 17.94
N VAL A 74 3.30 6.81 17.44
CA VAL A 74 2.54 6.18 16.34
C VAL A 74 3.07 6.59 14.97
N SER A 75 3.63 7.81 14.86
CA SER A 75 4.13 8.39 13.61
C SER A 75 5.64 8.59 13.71
N MET A 76 6.39 7.98 12.80
CA MET A 76 7.86 7.93 12.81
C MET A 76 8.40 8.21 11.42
N ASN A 77 9.41 9.07 11.30
CA ASN A 77 10.05 9.30 10.00
C ASN A 77 10.87 8.09 9.56
N TYR A 78 10.85 7.76 8.26
CA TYR A 78 11.70 6.68 7.73
C TYR A 78 13.18 6.89 8.02
N SER A 79 13.65 8.13 8.06
CA SER A 79 15.06 8.48 8.37
C SER A 79 15.56 7.97 9.72
N THR A 80 14.66 7.65 10.66
CA THR A 80 15.04 7.15 12.00
C THR A 80 15.55 5.71 11.98
N PHE A 81 15.18 4.92 10.96
CA PHE A 81 15.48 3.50 10.91
C PHE A 81 15.87 2.96 9.53
N ILE A 82 15.89 3.82 8.47
CA ILE A 82 16.36 3.47 7.13
C ILE A 82 17.43 4.45 6.69
N THR A 83 18.52 3.94 6.14
CA THR A 83 19.52 4.71 5.38
C THR A 83 19.60 4.15 3.96
N ILE A 84 19.72 5.04 2.95
CA ILE A 84 19.73 4.68 1.54
C ILE A 84 20.97 5.30 0.90
N GLU A 85 21.72 4.52 0.12
CA GLU A 85 22.83 4.97 -0.69
C GLU A 85 22.62 4.51 -2.14
N SER A 86 22.95 5.39 -3.09
CA SER A 86 22.87 5.13 -4.53
C SER A 86 24.25 5.20 -5.15
N TYR A 87 24.60 4.22 -5.96
CA TYR A 87 25.87 4.17 -6.69
C TYR A 87 25.59 4.36 -8.18
N PHE A 88 26.01 5.52 -8.70
CA PHE A 88 25.79 5.89 -10.09
C PHE A 88 26.75 5.16 -11.02
N HIS A 89 26.30 4.97 -12.27
CA HIS A 89 27.14 4.43 -13.34
C HIS A 89 28.42 5.27 -13.49
N GLN A 90 29.56 4.61 -13.73
CA GLN A 90 30.86 5.28 -13.79
C GLN A 90 30.91 6.44 -14.77
N VAL A 91 30.13 6.43 -15.86
CA VAL A 91 30.09 7.52 -16.83
C VAL A 91 29.74 8.85 -16.17
N CYS A 92 28.86 8.85 -15.17
CA CYS A 92 28.45 10.08 -14.49
C CYS A 92 29.49 10.71 -13.56
N SER A 93 30.62 10.03 -13.36
CA SER A 93 31.82 10.53 -12.64
C SER A 93 33.08 10.52 -13.49
N SER A 94 32.94 10.18 -14.79
CA SER A 94 34.07 10.12 -15.72
C SER A 94 34.42 11.50 -16.33
N ASP A 95 35.60 11.57 -16.94
CA ASP A 95 36.01 12.75 -17.69
C ASP A 95 35.04 13.10 -18.83
N LEU A 96 34.38 12.11 -19.43
CA LEU A 96 33.45 12.25 -20.56
C LEU A 96 32.25 13.18 -20.34
N VAL A 97 31.86 13.38 -19.09
CA VAL A 97 30.75 14.29 -18.71
C VAL A 97 31.26 15.56 -18.03
N SER A 98 32.58 15.77 -18.00
CA SER A 98 33.19 16.97 -17.43
C SER A 98 33.13 18.14 -18.40
N ASN A 99 33.11 19.37 -17.88
CA ASN A 99 33.21 20.56 -18.72
C ASN A 99 34.49 20.57 -19.54
N ALA A 100 35.61 20.04 -18.97
CA ALA A 100 36.88 19.94 -19.67
C ALA A 100 36.83 19.08 -20.94
N TRP A 101 36.04 17.99 -20.92
CA TRP A 101 35.77 17.15 -22.10
C TRP A 101 34.93 17.91 -23.13
N VAL A 102 33.86 18.55 -22.68
CA VAL A 102 32.97 19.33 -23.56
C VAL A 102 33.78 20.45 -24.22
N ASP A 103 34.51 21.27 -23.46
CA ASP A 103 35.35 22.35 -23.98
C ASP A 103 36.44 21.84 -24.95
N TYR A 104 37.04 20.66 -24.64
CA TYR A 104 38.01 20.02 -25.49
C TYR A 104 37.44 19.60 -26.85
N THR A 105 36.22 19.07 -26.83
CA THR A 105 35.56 18.57 -28.05
C THR A 105 34.84 19.69 -28.82
N GLU A 106 34.47 20.80 -28.20
CA GLU A 106 33.71 21.89 -28.83
C GLU A 106 34.57 22.82 -29.69
N GLY A 107 35.77 23.10 -29.34
CA GLY A 107 36.82 23.86 -30.05
C GLY A 107 36.35 25.06 -30.90
N ASP A 108 36.94 26.23 -30.72
CA ASP A 108 36.47 27.52 -31.28
C ASP A 108 36.34 27.60 -32.83
N ASP A 109 36.93 26.70 -33.61
CA ASP A 109 37.06 26.81 -35.09
C ASP A 109 36.15 25.81 -35.86
N VAL A 110 35.33 24.99 -35.19
CA VAL A 110 34.57 23.90 -35.84
C VAL A 110 33.41 24.39 -36.73
N MET A 111 32.90 25.56 -36.50
CA MET A 111 31.72 26.11 -37.23
C MET A 111 32.02 26.56 -38.68
N ASN A 112 33.29 26.63 -39.12
CA ASN A 112 33.65 27.13 -40.44
C ASN A 112 33.90 26.09 -41.52
N ASP A 113 34.05 24.79 -41.12
CA ASP A 113 34.22 23.71 -42.11
C ASP A 113 32.87 22.97 -42.26
N LEU A 114 32.44 22.87 -43.51
CA LEU A 114 31.22 22.17 -43.95
C LEU A 114 31.35 20.64 -43.78
N SER A 115 31.62 20.19 -42.55
CA SER A 115 31.65 18.77 -42.26
C SER A 115 30.25 18.19 -42.29
N ALA A 116 30.10 16.93 -42.69
CA ALA A 116 28.84 16.25 -42.80
C ALA A 116 28.09 16.24 -41.44
N ILE A 117 26.76 16.34 -41.45
CA ILE A 117 25.90 16.30 -40.25
C ILE A 117 26.18 15.07 -39.37
N PHE A 118 26.61 13.96 -39.99
CA PHE A 118 26.93 12.69 -39.31
C PHE A 118 28.36 12.61 -38.76
N ASP A 119 29.13 13.67 -39.00
CA ASP A 119 30.52 13.72 -38.51
C ASP A 119 30.54 13.82 -36.99
N TYR A 120 31.47 13.15 -36.36
CA TYR A 120 31.64 13.13 -34.91
C TYR A 120 31.79 14.53 -34.31
N LEU A 121 32.48 15.44 -35.02
CA LEU A 121 32.67 16.83 -34.57
C LEU A 121 31.34 17.56 -34.41
N ASN A 122 30.38 17.34 -35.30
CA ASN A 122 29.10 18.03 -35.25
C ASN A 122 28.12 17.41 -34.28
N SER A 123 28.07 16.08 -34.21
CA SER A 123 27.02 15.36 -33.48
C SER A 123 27.49 14.71 -32.18
N GLY A 124 28.79 14.30 -32.12
CA GLY A 124 29.35 13.60 -30.96
C GLY A 124 29.42 14.49 -29.71
N VAL A 125 29.86 15.75 -29.87
CA VAL A 125 29.99 16.72 -28.78
C VAL A 125 28.63 16.93 -28.06
N SER A 126 27.60 17.14 -28.83
CA SER A 126 26.24 17.34 -28.29
C SER A 126 25.72 16.13 -27.55
N HIS A 127 26.12 14.90 -27.90
CA HIS A 127 25.79 13.67 -27.17
C HIS A 127 26.40 13.67 -25.77
N PHE A 128 27.66 14.07 -25.61
CA PHE A 128 28.31 14.15 -24.29
C PHE A 128 27.75 15.26 -23.42
N HIS A 129 27.44 16.41 -24.02
CA HIS A 129 26.74 17.47 -23.30
C HIS A 129 25.38 16.99 -22.77
N LEU A 130 24.58 16.33 -23.62
CA LEU A 130 23.30 15.76 -23.21
C LEU A 130 23.47 14.67 -22.15
N LEU A 131 24.47 13.79 -22.27
CA LEU A 131 24.80 12.76 -21.30
C LEU A 131 25.16 13.36 -19.93
N SER A 132 25.97 14.44 -19.93
CA SER A 132 26.31 15.21 -18.72
C SER A 132 25.04 15.76 -18.03
N LEU A 133 24.15 16.39 -18.79
CA LEU A 133 22.88 16.91 -18.27
C LEU A 133 21.99 15.81 -17.73
N LEU A 134 21.91 14.65 -18.39
CA LEU A 134 21.13 13.50 -17.91
C LEU A 134 21.71 12.93 -16.60
N CYS A 135 23.04 12.83 -16.48
CA CYS A 135 23.70 12.43 -15.24
C CYS A 135 23.39 13.40 -14.09
N GLN A 136 23.55 14.71 -14.33
CA GLN A 136 23.26 15.73 -13.31
C GLN A 136 21.79 15.69 -12.87
N HIS A 137 20.85 15.59 -13.83
CA HIS A 137 19.44 15.53 -13.54
C HIS A 137 19.04 14.25 -12.80
N ALA A 138 19.62 13.11 -13.17
CA ALA A 138 19.44 11.85 -12.46
C ALA A 138 19.91 11.95 -11.00
N GLN A 139 21.12 12.50 -10.77
CA GLN A 139 21.65 12.72 -9.42
C GLN A 139 20.76 13.65 -8.58
N GLN A 140 20.32 14.75 -9.15
CA GLN A 140 19.41 15.67 -8.46
C GLN A 140 18.06 15.00 -8.12
N THR A 141 17.47 14.30 -9.09
CA THR A 141 16.20 13.58 -8.91
C THR A 141 16.31 12.55 -7.79
N VAL A 142 17.38 11.73 -7.80
CA VAL A 142 17.61 10.71 -6.78
C VAL A 142 17.79 11.33 -5.40
N ASN A 143 18.63 12.35 -5.26
CA ASN A 143 18.90 13.00 -3.98
C ASN A 143 17.63 13.67 -3.40
N MET A 144 16.86 14.34 -4.24
CA MET A 144 15.57 14.91 -3.82
C MET A 144 14.57 13.84 -3.42
N SER A 145 14.47 12.76 -4.19
CA SER A 145 13.55 11.66 -3.92
C SER A 145 13.92 10.91 -2.64
N ILE A 146 15.22 10.63 -2.39
CA ILE A 146 15.70 10.05 -1.13
C ILE A 146 15.32 10.94 0.06
N THR A 147 15.59 12.25 -0.06
CA THR A 147 15.28 13.21 1.01
C THR A 147 13.79 13.22 1.32
N THR A 148 12.94 13.24 0.29
CA THR A 148 11.48 13.23 0.45
C THR A 148 11.01 11.93 1.10
N PHE A 149 11.45 10.78 0.62
CA PHE A 149 11.09 9.47 1.17
C PHE A 149 11.50 9.33 2.65
N LEU A 150 12.70 9.76 3.01
CA LEU A 150 13.18 9.68 4.39
C LEU A 150 12.42 10.62 5.35
N GLN A 151 11.78 11.67 4.84
CA GLN A 151 10.93 12.58 5.61
C GLN A 151 9.48 12.08 5.72
N GLU A 152 9.05 11.15 4.88
CA GLU A 152 7.74 10.54 5.00
C GLU A 152 7.57 9.81 6.33
N GLN A 153 6.30 9.70 6.77
CA GLN A 153 5.97 9.12 8.05
C GLN A 153 5.47 7.69 7.92
N PHE A 154 6.13 6.82 8.65
CA PHE A 154 5.67 5.47 8.90
C PHE A 154 4.69 5.46 10.08
N LEU A 155 3.45 5.01 9.82
CA LEU A 155 2.40 4.95 10.83
C LEU A 155 2.26 3.52 11.37
N SER A 156 2.43 3.35 12.67
CA SER A 156 2.16 2.09 13.36
C SER A 156 1.68 2.34 14.78
N SER A 157 0.48 1.86 15.10
CA SER A 157 -0.08 1.96 16.46
C SER A 157 0.45 0.90 17.40
N GLN A 158 1.04 -0.17 16.87
CA GLN A 158 1.61 -1.28 17.64
C GLN A 158 2.96 -1.70 17.08
N LEU A 159 3.80 -2.26 17.92
CA LEU A 159 5.10 -2.80 17.56
C LEU A 159 4.92 -3.99 16.60
N ILE A 160 5.55 -3.91 15.45
CA ILE A 160 5.54 -4.97 14.43
C ILE A 160 6.75 -5.88 14.67
N SER A 161 6.60 -7.18 14.44
CA SER A 161 7.70 -8.14 14.55
C SER A 161 8.87 -7.81 13.62
N ALA A 162 10.09 -8.19 14.01
CA ALA A 162 11.29 -7.87 13.26
C ALA A 162 11.22 -8.30 11.79
N ASN A 163 10.82 -9.54 11.54
CA ASN A 163 10.70 -10.08 10.17
C ASN A 163 9.65 -9.35 9.34
N ARG A 164 8.51 -8.99 9.96
CA ARG A 164 7.43 -8.25 9.29
C ARG A 164 7.81 -6.81 9.03
N PHE A 165 8.50 -6.19 9.98
CA PHE A 165 9.02 -4.83 9.83
C PHE A 165 9.99 -4.75 8.66
N GLU A 166 10.98 -5.66 8.61
CA GLU A 166 11.97 -5.71 7.54
C GLU A 166 11.31 -5.96 6.17
N ALA A 167 10.39 -6.92 6.08
CA ALA A 167 9.63 -7.18 4.86
C ALA A 167 8.83 -5.96 4.39
N LYS A 168 8.17 -5.24 5.32
CA LYS A 168 7.43 -4.03 5.01
C LYS A 168 8.34 -2.90 4.54
N MET A 169 9.48 -2.70 5.18
CA MET A 169 10.46 -1.68 4.80
C MET A 169 11.07 -1.97 3.44
N ASN A 170 11.42 -3.22 3.16
CA ASN A 170 11.92 -3.63 1.85
C ASN A 170 10.88 -3.43 0.75
N SER A 171 9.61 -3.73 1.01
CA SER A 171 8.52 -3.44 0.06
C SER A 171 8.39 -1.93 -0.19
N SER A 172 8.30 -1.11 0.85
CA SER A 172 8.20 0.35 0.72
C SER A 172 9.39 0.95 -0.02
N PHE A 173 10.60 0.45 0.23
CA PHE A 173 11.81 0.86 -0.48
C PHE A 173 11.77 0.50 -1.97
N ASN A 174 11.35 -0.72 -2.32
CA ASN A 174 11.25 -1.14 -3.71
C ASN A 174 10.14 -0.38 -4.47
N ASP A 175 9.02 -0.11 -3.83
CA ASP A 175 7.93 0.68 -4.41
C ASP A 175 8.39 2.12 -4.68
N TRP A 176 9.03 2.75 -3.70
CA TRP A 176 9.61 4.08 -3.85
C TRP A 176 10.68 4.15 -4.95
N LYS A 177 11.59 3.16 -4.99
CA LYS A 177 12.63 3.05 -6.02
C LYS A 177 12.02 2.97 -7.42
N SER A 178 11.04 2.09 -7.60
CA SER A 178 10.33 1.93 -8.86
C SER A 178 9.61 3.20 -9.29
N GLU A 179 8.95 3.87 -8.36
CA GLU A 179 8.25 5.12 -8.63
C GLU A 179 9.21 6.24 -9.04
N THR A 180 10.35 6.39 -8.35
CA THR A 180 11.38 7.39 -8.70
C THR A 180 11.91 7.19 -10.11
N ILE A 181 12.23 5.95 -10.48
CA ILE A 181 12.69 5.60 -11.84
C ILE A 181 11.60 5.93 -12.86
N ASN A 182 10.37 5.53 -12.58
CA ASN A 182 9.26 5.71 -13.50
C ASN A 182 8.91 7.18 -13.74
N GLN A 183 8.97 8.03 -12.72
CA GLN A 183 8.73 9.47 -12.86
C GLN A 183 9.75 10.14 -13.77
N PHE A 184 11.02 9.77 -13.62
CA PHE A 184 12.08 10.27 -14.50
C PHE A 184 11.88 9.84 -15.96
N LEU A 185 11.62 8.55 -16.19
CA LEU A 185 11.40 8.01 -17.53
C LEU A 185 10.14 8.57 -18.18
N GLU A 186 9.10 8.85 -17.40
CA GLU A 186 7.89 9.45 -17.89
C GLU A 186 8.11 10.88 -18.41
N ALA A 187 8.89 11.67 -17.68
CA ALA A 187 9.28 13.02 -18.13
C ALA A 187 9.97 12.96 -19.49
N LEU A 188 10.92 12.04 -19.63
CA LEU A 188 11.67 11.84 -20.87
C LEU A 188 10.76 11.40 -22.03
N LYS A 189 9.89 10.45 -21.79
CA LYS A 189 8.91 9.96 -22.80
C LYS A 189 7.93 11.04 -23.24
N ILE A 190 7.43 11.84 -22.31
CA ILE A 190 6.53 12.96 -22.62
C ILE A 190 7.28 13.99 -23.48
N PHE A 191 8.51 14.32 -23.13
CA PHE A 191 9.34 15.24 -23.93
C PHE A 191 9.55 14.71 -25.35
N GLN A 192 9.93 13.43 -25.51
CA GLN A 192 10.08 12.81 -26.82
C GLN A 192 8.78 12.86 -27.64
N ALA A 193 7.64 12.51 -27.02
CA ALA A 193 6.34 12.52 -27.68
C ALA A 193 5.91 13.91 -28.15
N VAL A 194 6.10 14.91 -27.29
CA VAL A 194 5.78 16.31 -27.62
C VAL A 194 6.72 16.85 -28.70
N SER A 195 8.01 16.54 -28.60
CA SER A 195 9.00 16.96 -29.59
C SER A 195 8.72 16.33 -30.95
N HIS A 196 8.41 15.04 -31.00
CA HIS A 196 8.08 14.35 -32.22
C HIS A 196 6.76 14.81 -32.85
N GLY A 197 5.69 14.94 -32.04
CA GLY A 197 4.39 15.41 -32.51
C GLY A 197 4.43 16.82 -33.08
N ASN A 198 5.15 17.73 -32.44
CA ASN A 198 5.36 19.08 -32.91
C ASN A 198 6.47 19.19 -33.97
N GLN A 199 7.21 18.12 -34.23
CA GLN A 199 8.40 18.09 -35.09
C GLN A 199 9.32 19.29 -34.81
N LEU A 200 9.81 19.35 -33.56
CA LEU A 200 10.68 20.44 -33.13
C LEU A 200 12.00 20.42 -33.89
N VAL A 201 12.42 21.58 -34.36
CA VAL A 201 13.65 21.75 -35.13
C VAL A 201 14.83 21.63 -34.17
N SER A 202 15.79 20.76 -34.48
CA SER A 202 17.09 20.72 -33.84
C SER A 202 17.94 21.91 -34.31
N GLU A 203 18.63 22.56 -33.40
CA GLU A 203 19.61 23.62 -33.72
C GLU A 203 20.71 23.15 -34.69
N LEU A 204 21.05 21.89 -34.62
CA LEU A 204 22.03 21.23 -35.51
C LEU A 204 21.42 20.80 -36.86
N PHE A 205 20.16 21.12 -37.13
CA PHE A 205 19.43 20.80 -38.36
C PHE A 205 19.46 19.30 -38.75
N HIS A 206 19.56 18.38 -37.77
CA HIS A 206 19.63 16.94 -38.02
C HIS A 206 18.36 16.37 -38.68
N ASN A 207 17.24 16.99 -38.50
CA ASN A 207 15.94 16.55 -39.01
C ASN A 207 15.45 17.35 -40.22
N ILE A 208 16.14 18.44 -40.59
CA ILE A 208 15.72 19.33 -41.70
C ILE A 208 16.90 19.77 -42.54
N ILE A 209 16.67 19.96 -43.86
CA ILE A 209 17.60 20.60 -44.80
C ILE A 209 16.94 21.81 -45.39
N PRO A 210 17.56 23.03 -45.36
CA PRO A 210 17.07 24.19 -46.06
C PRO A 210 17.20 23.97 -47.56
N ASN A 211 16.07 23.95 -48.31
CA ASN A 211 16.13 23.84 -49.77
C ASN A 211 16.42 25.23 -50.38
N THR A 212 17.65 25.38 -50.90
CA THR A 212 18.13 26.62 -51.47
C THR A 212 17.86 26.79 -52.97
N ASN A 213 17.22 25.81 -53.65
CA ASN A 213 17.16 25.74 -55.12
C ASN A 213 15.85 26.26 -55.73
N SER A 214 14.97 26.95 -55.02
CA SER A 214 13.76 27.47 -55.60
C SER A 214 13.84 28.95 -55.84
N ASP A 215 13.63 29.37 -57.09
CA ASP A 215 13.49 30.76 -57.53
C ASP A 215 12.21 31.46 -56.98
N ASP A 216 11.44 30.75 -56.15
CA ASP A 216 10.21 31.26 -55.58
C ASP A 216 10.41 31.68 -54.11
N THR A 217 9.80 32.77 -53.74
CA THR A 217 9.81 33.42 -52.42
C THR A 217 9.31 32.55 -51.25
N LYS A 218 9.07 31.24 -51.48
CA LYS A 218 8.74 30.20 -50.48
C LYS A 218 9.89 29.21 -50.37
N ARG A 219 10.88 29.52 -49.56
CA ARG A 219 11.92 28.52 -49.20
C ARG A 219 11.26 27.46 -48.37
N ASN A 220 11.19 26.26 -48.94
CA ASN A 220 10.69 25.07 -48.26
C ASN A 220 11.85 24.45 -47.49
N VAL A 221 11.62 24.14 -46.22
CA VAL A 221 12.48 23.30 -45.42
C VAL A 221 12.06 21.85 -45.70
N GLU A 222 12.99 20.98 -46.11
CA GLU A 222 12.70 19.59 -46.37
C GLU A 222 13.22 18.74 -45.19
N LEU A 223 12.41 17.75 -44.80
CA LEU A 223 12.84 16.75 -43.83
C LEU A 223 13.90 15.86 -44.44
N VAL A 224 14.87 15.53 -43.62
CA VAL A 224 15.95 14.64 -44.03
C VAL A 224 15.43 13.22 -44.19
N GLU A 225 15.63 12.64 -45.35
CA GLU A 225 15.46 11.22 -45.61
C GLU A 225 16.86 10.62 -45.82
N TYR A 226 17.26 9.76 -44.90
CA TYR A 226 18.54 9.06 -45.01
C TYR A 226 18.32 7.56 -45.11
N PHE A 227 18.98 6.92 -46.07
CA PHE A 227 18.98 5.44 -46.19
C PHE A 227 17.57 4.83 -46.15
N ASN A 228 16.62 5.42 -46.86
CA ASN A 228 15.19 5.04 -46.88
C ASN A 228 14.48 5.14 -45.50
N CYS A 229 14.98 5.91 -44.59
CA CYS A 229 14.32 6.22 -43.34
C CYS A 229 14.01 7.71 -43.25
N SER A 230 12.75 8.06 -43.02
CA SER A 230 12.28 9.44 -42.93
C SER A 230 11.96 9.78 -41.47
N CYS A 231 12.63 10.78 -40.91
CA CYS A 231 12.35 11.32 -39.57
C CYS A 231 10.93 11.90 -39.43
N ARG A 232 10.25 12.15 -40.56
CA ARG A 232 8.85 12.54 -40.58
C ARG A 232 7.92 11.44 -40.11
N LEU A 233 8.22 10.19 -40.48
CA LEU A 233 7.35 9.06 -40.31
C LEU A 233 7.73 8.18 -39.11
N SER A 234 8.99 8.20 -38.75
CA SER A 234 9.51 7.34 -37.69
C SER A 234 10.61 8.03 -36.90
N THR A 235 10.53 7.92 -35.57
CA THR A 235 11.62 8.31 -34.66
C THR A 235 12.77 7.30 -34.60
N SER A 236 12.57 6.12 -35.20
CA SER A 236 13.53 5.02 -35.10
C SER A 236 14.67 5.07 -36.14
N CYS A 237 14.73 6.12 -36.95
CA CYS A 237 15.83 6.33 -37.88
C CYS A 237 17.15 6.53 -37.14
N LEU A 238 18.16 5.72 -37.46
CA LEU A 238 19.48 5.76 -36.85
C LEU A 238 20.56 5.81 -37.92
N PHE A 239 21.50 6.71 -37.75
CA PHE A 239 22.62 6.94 -38.66
C PHE A 239 23.94 6.76 -37.90
N PRO A 240 24.92 6.03 -38.41
CA PRO A 240 26.20 5.86 -37.74
C PRO A 240 26.93 7.18 -37.67
N ILE A 241 27.46 7.54 -36.51
CA ILE A 241 28.37 8.65 -36.33
C ILE A 241 29.77 8.12 -36.58
N GLY A 242 30.59 8.92 -37.26
CA GLY A 242 31.95 8.55 -37.59
C GLY A 242 32.74 9.74 -38.14
N ILE A 243 33.85 9.45 -38.80
CA ILE A 243 34.67 10.42 -39.50
C ILE A 243 34.35 10.36 -40.98
N TYR A 244 33.84 11.45 -41.51
CA TYR A 244 33.40 11.56 -42.89
C TYR A 244 34.30 12.52 -43.71
N GLY A 245 34.36 12.29 -45.03
CA GLY A 245 35.14 13.13 -45.93
C GLY A 245 34.51 14.50 -46.16
N SER A 246 35.36 15.50 -46.38
CA SER A 246 34.96 16.89 -46.58
C SER A 246 34.47 17.23 -48.01
N ASP A 247 34.46 16.28 -48.94
CA ASP A 247 34.03 16.51 -50.33
C ASP A 247 32.52 16.36 -50.45
N THR A 248 31.78 17.51 -50.51
CA THR A 248 30.37 17.34 -50.47
C THR A 248 29.49 18.33 -51.18
N ASN A 249 28.75 17.78 -52.08
CA ASN A 249 27.39 18.21 -52.35
C ASN A 249 26.48 17.67 -51.25
N TYR A 250 25.70 18.50 -50.54
CA TYR A 250 24.78 18.15 -49.49
C TYR A 250 23.70 17.08 -49.81
N LEU A 251 23.67 16.60 -51.08
CA LEU A 251 22.71 15.66 -51.62
C LEU A 251 23.26 14.23 -51.80
N GLU A 252 24.58 14.04 -51.65
CA GLU A 252 25.21 12.71 -51.77
C GLU A 252 25.60 12.20 -50.37
N THR A 253 25.44 10.90 -50.13
CA THR A 253 25.91 10.27 -48.88
C THR A 253 27.41 10.42 -48.76
N PRO A 254 27.92 11.14 -47.78
CA PRO A 254 29.36 11.34 -47.63
C PRO A 254 30.11 10.03 -47.40
N GLU A 255 31.35 9.92 -47.89
CA GLU A 255 32.16 8.73 -47.69
C GLU A 255 32.61 8.62 -46.23
N LEU A 256 32.25 7.47 -45.59
CA LEU A 256 32.62 7.17 -44.21
C LEU A 256 34.04 6.63 -44.16
N PHE A 257 34.99 7.40 -43.63
CA PHE A 257 36.40 6.99 -43.48
C PHE A 257 36.59 6.11 -42.25
N HIS A 258 36.02 6.45 -41.11
CA HIS A 258 36.13 5.65 -39.90
C HIS A 258 34.79 5.64 -39.15
N LYS A 259 34.33 4.45 -38.79
CA LYS A 259 33.07 4.26 -38.05
C LYS A 259 33.33 4.16 -36.56
N ILE A 260 32.66 4.97 -35.75
CA ILE A 260 32.67 4.80 -34.30
C ILE A 260 31.75 3.62 -33.95
N PRO A 261 32.22 2.60 -33.19
CA PRO A 261 31.43 1.42 -32.87
C PRO A 261 30.14 1.80 -32.12
N ASN A 262 29.01 1.35 -32.68
CA ASN A 262 27.66 1.47 -32.07
C ASN A 262 27.34 2.87 -31.51
N PHE A 263 27.75 3.92 -32.22
CA PHE A 263 27.47 5.31 -31.89
C PHE A 263 26.64 5.93 -33.02
N PHE A 264 25.45 6.44 -32.67
CA PHE A 264 24.42 6.79 -33.65
C PHE A 264 23.88 8.21 -33.44
N LEU A 265 23.57 8.85 -34.55
CA LEU A 265 22.67 9.99 -34.65
C LEU A 265 21.25 9.50 -34.87
N GLY A 266 20.26 10.09 -34.21
CA GLY A 266 18.83 9.85 -34.45
C GLY A 266 18.15 11.09 -35.05
N CYS A 267 16.84 11.00 -35.25
CA CYS A 267 16.04 12.17 -35.66
C CYS A 267 16.08 13.28 -34.61
N SER A 268 16.35 12.92 -33.36
CA SER A 268 16.70 13.86 -32.29
C SER A 268 17.96 13.36 -31.57
N GLN A 269 18.67 14.29 -30.93
CA GLN A 269 19.90 14.00 -30.17
C GLN A 269 19.65 12.88 -29.14
N ILE A 270 18.54 12.96 -28.40
CA ILE A 270 18.22 12.02 -27.35
C ILE A 270 17.96 10.62 -27.88
N GLU A 271 17.33 10.49 -29.07
CA GLU A 271 17.06 9.17 -29.67
C GLU A 271 18.34 8.49 -30.15
N GLY A 272 19.20 9.26 -30.78
CA GLY A 272 20.52 8.78 -31.19
C GLY A 272 21.35 8.36 -29.99
N LEU A 273 21.45 9.19 -28.96
CA LEU A 273 22.19 8.92 -27.75
C LEU A 273 21.66 7.66 -27.05
N MET A 274 20.34 7.51 -26.87
CA MET A 274 19.77 6.34 -26.20
C MET A 274 20.11 5.02 -26.87
N LYS A 275 20.20 5.01 -28.21
CA LYS A 275 20.55 3.79 -28.98
C LYS A 275 22.05 3.55 -29.13
N SER A 276 22.85 4.53 -28.75
CA SER A 276 24.31 4.44 -28.74
C SER A 276 24.84 3.63 -27.57
N THR A 277 26.05 3.10 -27.72
CA THR A 277 26.86 2.53 -26.65
C THR A 277 28.11 3.39 -26.42
N LEU A 278 28.78 3.20 -25.29
CA LEU A 278 30.05 3.87 -24.96
C LEU A 278 31.28 3.02 -25.32
N GLU A 279 31.12 2.02 -26.20
CA GLU A 279 32.13 1.01 -26.52
C GLU A 279 33.50 1.61 -26.88
N CYS A 280 33.56 2.65 -27.73
CA CYS A 280 34.77 3.35 -28.09
C CYS A 280 35.48 3.97 -26.86
N PHE A 281 34.73 4.46 -25.88
CA PHE A 281 35.21 5.18 -24.71
C PHE A 281 35.71 4.26 -23.59
N TYR A 282 35.52 2.95 -23.72
CA TYR A 282 36.23 1.93 -22.95
C TYR A 282 37.60 1.58 -23.53
N ASN A 283 37.82 1.86 -24.83
CA ASN A 283 39.04 1.54 -25.54
C ASN A 283 39.89 2.80 -25.76
N LEU A 284 40.99 2.90 -25.02
CA LEU A 284 41.89 4.05 -25.13
C LEU A 284 42.43 4.24 -26.56
N SER A 285 42.64 3.15 -27.33
CA SER A 285 43.11 3.25 -28.72
C SER A 285 42.08 3.93 -29.60
N CYS A 286 40.78 3.63 -29.42
CA CYS A 286 39.72 4.29 -30.16
C CYS A 286 39.63 5.79 -29.83
N MET A 287 39.79 6.15 -28.55
CA MET A 287 39.80 7.57 -28.14
C MET A 287 41.01 8.34 -28.71
N ILE A 288 42.17 7.73 -28.72
CA ILE A 288 43.41 8.33 -29.32
C ILE A 288 43.23 8.48 -30.84
N GLU A 289 42.61 7.54 -31.50
CA GLU A 289 42.34 7.61 -32.94
C GLU A 289 41.44 8.81 -33.29
N LEU A 290 40.35 9.00 -32.50
CA LEU A 290 39.50 10.19 -32.63
C LEU A 290 40.26 11.47 -32.37
N ASP A 291 41.17 11.49 -31.36
CA ASP A 291 42.03 12.63 -31.06
C ASP A 291 42.97 12.99 -32.25
N GLN A 292 43.56 11.99 -32.87
CA GLN A 292 44.48 12.20 -34.00
C GLN A 292 43.79 12.85 -35.21
N TYR A 293 42.52 12.52 -35.45
CA TYR A 293 41.78 13.09 -36.56
C TYR A 293 41.31 14.53 -36.32
N TYR A 294 40.88 14.85 -35.11
CA TYR A 294 40.16 16.08 -34.87
C TYR A 294 40.92 17.10 -34.00
N PHE A 295 41.60 16.65 -32.97
CA PHE A 295 42.10 17.53 -31.92
C PHE A 295 43.62 17.69 -31.91
N SER A 296 44.37 16.65 -32.23
CA SER A 296 45.83 16.72 -32.32
C SER A 296 46.35 17.76 -33.32
N PRO A 297 45.74 17.96 -34.51
CA PRO A 297 46.11 19.01 -35.43
C PRO A 297 45.95 20.43 -34.85
N ARG A 298 45.13 20.62 -33.81
CA ARG A 298 44.93 21.90 -33.14
C ARG A 298 45.93 22.20 -32.01
N GLY A 299 46.85 21.27 -31.72
CA GLY A 299 47.86 21.42 -30.68
C GLY A 299 47.31 21.22 -29.26
N LEU A 300 46.13 20.65 -29.11
CA LEU A 300 45.54 20.29 -27.83
C LEU A 300 46.19 18.99 -27.32
N SER A 301 46.40 18.86 -26.01
CA SER A 301 46.96 17.65 -25.40
C SER A 301 45.83 16.74 -24.91
N PHE A 302 45.81 15.50 -25.40
CA PHE A 302 44.90 14.48 -24.91
C PHE A 302 45.29 14.02 -23.50
N ASN A 303 44.47 14.23 -22.51
CA ASN A 303 44.73 13.86 -21.12
C ASN A 303 43.43 13.37 -20.41
N PHE A 304 42.71 12.46 -21.05
CA PHE A 304 41.47 11.89 -20.52
C PHE A 304 41.60 10.38 -20.31
N SER A 305 40.93 9.87 -19.30
CA SER A 305 40.91 8.45 -18.97
C SER A 305 39.73 7.72 -19.63
N ASN A 306 39.99 6.50 -20.06
CA ASN A 306 38.91 5.62 -20.56
C ASN A 306 38.08 5.02 -19.42
N LEU A 307 36.87 4.56 -19.74
CA LEU A 307 36.01 3.85 -18.83
C LEU A 307 36.56 2.45 -18.51
N ASN A 308 36.21 1.90 -17.36
CA ASN A 308 36.70 0.61 -16.86
C ASN A 308 35.69 -0.52 -17.19
N GLU A 309 36.11 -1.47 -18.05
CA GLU A 309 35.30 -2.62 -18.47
C GLU A 309 34.94 -3.57 -17.32
N ASN A 310 35.73 -3.58 -16.23
CA ASN A 310 35.41 -4.41 -15.06
C ASN A 310 34.24 -3.89 -14.21
N LEU A 311 33.88 -2.61 -14.37
CA LEU A 311 32.76 -2.01 -13.64
C LEU A 311 31.47 -2.13 -14.41
N ASN A 312 31.47 -1.87 -15.71
CA ASN A 312 30.28 -1.91 -16.56
C ASN A 312 30.62 -2.48 -17.94
N PRO A 313 29.71 -3.22 -18.61
CA PRO A 313 29.95 -3.78 -19.91
C PRO A 313 29.96 -2.71 -21.01
N PRO A 314 30.98 -2.73 -21.95
CA PRO A 314 31.12 -1.72 -23.00
C PRO A 314 29.94 -1.67 -24.00
N ASN A 315 29.28 -2.80 -24.23
CA ASN A 315 28.19 -2.96 -25.19
C ASN A 315 26.80 -2.59 -24.63
N GLU A 316 26.72 -2.06 -23.42
CA GLU A 316 25.47 -1.59 -22.83
C GLU A 316 25.01 -0.32 -23.53
N THR A 317 23.73 -0.28 -23.96
CA THR A 317 23.16 0.94 -24.55
C THR A 317 22.89 1.99 -23.48
N ILE A 318 23.04 3.25 -23.83
CA ILE A 318 22.76 4.37 -22.92
C ILE A 318 21.29 4.35 -22.49
N GLU A 319 20.37 3.86 -23.33
CA GLU A 319 18.98 3.63 -22.97
C GLU A 319 18.82 2.72 -21.75
N LEU A 320 19.57 1.62 -21.67
CA LEU A 320 19.54 0.72 -20.52
C LEU A 320 20.06 1.40 -19.24
N ILE A 321 21.09 2.23 -19.37
CA ILE A 321 21.64 3.00 -18.26
C ILE A 321 20.61 4.06 -17.77
N ILE A 322 19.96 4.76 -18.69
CA ILE A 322 18.90 5.73 -18.40
C ILE A 322 17.69 5.04 -17.75
N ASN A 323 17.29 3.86 -18.25
CA ASN A 323 16.15 3.12 -17.73
C ASN A 323 16.30 2.68 -16.27
N ARG A 324 17.52 2.66 -15.74
CA ARG A 324 17.78 2.46 -14.30
C ARG A 324 18.22 3.75 -13.59
N LEU A 325 17.93 4.92 -14.17
CA LEU A 325 18.18 6.24 -13.60
C LEU A 325 19.69 6.51 -13.39
N MET A 326 20.52 6.04 -14.32
CA MET A 326 21.99 6.11 -14.23
C MET A 326 22.58 5.45 -12.97
N ILE A 327 21.88 4.50 -12.35
CA ILE A 327 22.30 3.85 -11.11
C ILE A 327 22.64 2.38 -11.38
N ASP A 328 23.81 1.97 -10.93
CA ASP A 328 24.25 0.59 -10.99
C ASP A 328 23.73 -0.23 -9.82
N SER A 329 23.76 0.33 -8.62
CA SER A 329 23.28 -0.37 -7.44
C SER A 329 22.70 0.57 -6.39
N TRP A 330 21.76 0.02 -5.64
CA TRP A 330 21.16 0.66 -4.47
C TRP A 330 21.47 -0.18 -3.23
N THR A 331 21.87 0.47 -2.15
CA THR A 331 21.98 -0.17 -0.84
C THR A 331 21.04 0.50 0.13
N SER A 332 20.35 -0.32 0.94
CA SER A 332 19.52 0.15 2.03
C SER A 332 19.88 -0.60 3.31
N ASN A 333 20.04 0.13 4.40
CA ASN A 333 20.24 -0.46 5.71
C ASN A 333 19.03 -0.17 6.60
N ILE A 334 18.36 -1.22 7.05
CA ILE A 334 17.13 -1.15 7.86
C ILE A 334 17.46 -1.62 9.28
N SER A 335 17.22 -0.76 10.27
CA SER A 335 17.50 -1.03 11.67
C SER A 335 16.23 -1.26 12.48
N PHE A 336 15.94 -2.53 12.81
CA PHE A 336 14.83 -2.87 13.72
C PHE A 336 15.05 -2.27 15.12
N SER A 337 16.28 -2.22 15.61
CA SER A 337 16.60 -1.66 16.93
C SER A 337 16.24 -0.18 17.02
N SER A 338 16.54 0.59 15.96
CA SER A 338 16.14 1.99 15.87
C SER A 338 14.62 2.17 15.82
N TYR A 339 13.92 1.31 15.05
CA TYR A 339 12.46 1.29 15.03
C TYR A 339 11.87 0.96 16.41
N TYR A 340 12.41 -0.08 17.10
CA TYR A 340 11.98 -0.46 18.45
C TYR A 340 12.11 0.69 19.43
N ASN A 341 13.27 1.37 19.41
CA ASN A 341 13.56 2.50 20.29
C ASN A 341 12.65 3.73 20.02
N THR A 342 12.26 3.93 18.76
CA THR A 342 11.37 5.03 18.36
C THR A 342 9.91 4.70 18.69
N CYS A 343 9.43 3.49 18.44
CA CYS A 343 8.10 2.99 18.81
C CYS A 343 7.92 3.03 20.34
N PHE A 344 8.98 2.68 21.10
CA PHE A 344 9.04 2.65 22.56
C PHE A 344 7.73 2.10 23.17
N PRO A 345 7.52 0.77 23.15
CA PRO A 345 6.25 0.18 23.57
C PRO A 345 5.96 0.46 25.04
N VAL A 346 4.77 0.99 25.32
CA VAL A 346 4.32 1.33 26.69
C VAL A 346 4.17 0.07 27.52
N SER A 347 3.64 -0.98 26.92
CA SER A 347 3.46 -2.30 27.55
C SER A 347 3.30 -3.36 26.48
N CYS A 348 3.56 -4.61 26.86
CA CYS A 348 3.21 -5.77 26.04
C CYS A 348 2.28 -6.68 26.83
N THR A 349 1.14 -6.98 26.23
CA THR A 349 0.10 -7.83 26.81
C THR A 349 -0.01 -9.11 26.01
N TYR A 350 -0.09 -10.24 26.68
CA TYR A 350 -0.28 -11.54 26.08
C TYR A 350 -1.17 -12.45 26.93
N GLU A 351 -1.87 -13.35 26.28
CA GLU A 351 -2.72 -14.35 26.92
C GLU A 351 -1.99 -15.68 27.02
N TYR A 352 -2.12 -16.35 28.14
CA TYR A 352 -1.60 -17.67 28.33
C TYR A 352 -2.58 -18.56 29.09
N ILE A 353 -2.55 -19.84 28.80
CA ILE A 353 -3.38 -20.83 29.48
C ILE A 353 -2.72 -21.17 30.81
N SER A 354 -3.43 -20.89 31.90
CA SER A 354 -3.01 -21.26 33.25
C SER A 354 -3.88 -22.38 33.77
N ARG A 355 -3.24 -23.38 34.35
CA ARG A 355 -3.93 -24.41 35.13
C ARG A 355 -3.90 -24.03 36.58
N HIS A 356 -4.97 -24.36 37.29
CA HIS A 356 -5.05 -24.10 38.73
C HIS A 356 -3.94 -24.81 39.49
N ASP A 357 -3.27 -24.10 40.39
CA ASP A 357 -2.25 -24.67 41.25
C ASP A 357 -2.85 -25.73 42.20
N LEU A 358 -2.04 -26.75 42.52
CA LEU A 358 -2.42 -27.82 43.46
C LEU A 358 -2.94 -27.27 44.78
N LEU A 359 -2.34 -26.17 45.29
CA LEU A 359 -2.76 -25.47 46.50
C LEU A 359 -4.18 -24.89 46.39
N PHE A 360 -4.53 -24.29 45.25
CA PHE A 360 -5.87 -23.78 44.99
C PHE A 360 -6.90 -24.90 44.94
N SER A 361 -6.56 -26.02 44.28
CA SER A 361 -7.42 -27.19 44.19
C SER A 361 -7.64 -27.83 45.56
N ILE A 362 -6.63 -27.89 46.42
CA ILE A 362 -6.72 -28.36 47.79
C ILE A 362 -7.58 -27.43 48.66
N ALA A 363 -7.39 -26.10 48.53
CA ALA A 363 -8.19 -25.11 49.27
C ALA A 363 -9.67 -25.19 48.89
N THR A 364 -9.95 -25.35 47.58
CA THR A 364 -11.30 -25.53 47.06
C THR A 364 -11.94 -26.81 47.58
N MET A 365 -11.18 -27.92 47.63
CA MET A 365 -11.64 -29.17 48.23
C MET A 365 -12.04 -29.02 49.70
N PHE A 366 -11.21 -28.35 50.51
CA PHE A 366 -11.54 -28.13 51.93
C PHE A 366 -12.77 -27.22 52.11
N GLY A 367 -12.93 -26.18 51.26
CA GLY A 367 -14.10 -25.31 51.26
C GLY A 367 -15.40 -26.07 50.96
N ILE A 368 -15.38 -26.90 49.94
CA ILE A 368 -16.54 -27.68 49.52
C ILE A 368 -16.84 -28.86 50.48
N PHE A 369 -15.79 -29.45 51.10
CA PHE A 369 -15.97 -30.58 52.05
C PHE A 369 -16.93 -30.22 53.19
N GLY A 370 -16.84 -29.03 53.75
CA GLY A 370 -17.74 -28.56 54.85
C GLY A 370 -19.21 -28.58 54.43
N GLY A 371 -19.57 -28.00 53.30
CA GLY A 371 -20.95 -27.97 52.77
C GLY A 371 -21.43 -29.34 52.31
N LEU A 372 -20.57 -30.10 51.62
CA LEU A 372 -20.89 -31.40 51.08
C LEU A 372 -21.14 -32.44 52.20
N SER A 373 -20.36 -32.37 53.29
CA SER A 373 -20.50 -33.30 54.41
C SER A 373 -21.87 -33.22 55.08
N LEU A 374 -22.44 -32.02 55.17
CA LEU A 374 -23.75 -31.81 55.78
C LEU A 374 -24.90 -32.15 54.81
N GLY A 375 -24.77 -31.71 53.54
CA GLY A 375 -25.74 -32.01 52.49
C GLY A 375 -25.89 -33.52 52.21
N LEU A 376 -24.76 -34.24 52.16
CA LEU A 376 -24.75 -35.67 51.93
C LEU A 376 -25.26 -36.49 53.13
N LYS A 377 -25.11 -35.97 54.36
CA LYS A 377 -25.76 -36.61 55.53
C LYS A 377 -27.27 -36.61 55.39
N LEU A 378 -27.87 -35.50 54.98
CA LEU A 378 -29.29 -35.36 54.73
C LEU A 378 -29.74 -36.24 53.55
N LEU A 379 -28.99 -36.20 52.44
CA LEU A 379 -29.26 -36.98 51.26
C LEU A 379 -29.24 -38.53 51.55
N THR A 380 -28.25 -38.99 52.29
CA THR A 380 -28.18 -40.40 52.65
C THR A 380 -29.33 -40.86 53.50
N LEU A 381 -29.82 -40.02 54.42
CA LEU A 381 -31.03 -40.30 55.17
C LEU A 381 -32.29 -40.39 54.30
N ILE A 382 -32.41 -39.50 53.32
CA ILE A 382 -33.50 -39.47 52.37
C ILE A 382 -33.47 -40.73 51.46
N ILE A 383 -32.32 -41.05 50.93
CA ILE A 383 -32.13 -42.25 50.07
C ILE A 383 -32.45 -43.53 50.81
N LEU A 384 -31.93 -43.68 52.04
CA LEU A 384 -32.19 -44.88 52.82
C LEU A 384 -33.65 -45.05 53.17
N ARG A 385 -34.36 -43.95 53.46
CA ARG A 385 -35.81 -43.97 53.69
C ARG A 385 -36.58 -44.29 52.43
N PHE A 386 -36.14 -43.80 51.29
CA PHE A 386 -36.76 -44.11 50.01
C PHE A 386 -36.61 -45.60 49.67
N ILE A 387 -35.41 -46.16 49.93
CA ILE A 387 -35.12 -47.61 49.79
C ILE A 387 -35.99 -48.43 50.78
N GLU A 388 -36.11 -48.01 52.05
CA GLU A 388 -36.91 -48.65 53.06
C GLU A 388 -38.42 -48.60 52.69
N LYS A 389 -38.89 -47.50 52.08
CA LYS A 389 -40.24 -47.34 51.57
C LYS A 389 -40.55 -48.27 50.38
N ILE A 390 -39.53 -48.51 49.53
CA ILE A 390 -39.64 -49.42 48.38
C ILE A 390 -39.68 -50.86 48.85
N ILE A 391 -38.90 -51.20 49.88
CA ILE A 391 -38.80 -52.57 50.43
C ILE A 391 -39.94 -52.93 51.33
N ASN A 392 -40.43 -51.97 52.19
CA ASN A 392 -41.53 -52.18 53.12
C ASN A 392 -42.78 -51.37 52.66
N ASN A 393 -43.69 -51.97 52.03
CA ASN A 393 -44.94 -51.42 51.46
C ASN A 393 -45.90 -50.83 52.50
N ASN A 394 -45.42 -50.16 53.60
CA ASN A 394 -46.23 -49.64 54.71
C ASN A 394 -46.19 -48.11 54.82
N ASN A 395 -47.39 -47.49 54.79
CA ASN A 395 -47.69 -46.05 54.68
C ASN A 395 -47.45 -45.19 55.94
N ASN A 396 -46.72 -45.60 56.98
CA ASN A 396 -46.60 -44.88 58.26
C ASN A 396 -45.30 -44.07 58.46
N SER A 397 -44.55 -43.82 57.39
CA SER A 397 -43.18 -43.18 57.49
C SER A 397 -43.17 -41.64 57.59
N PHE A 398 -44.27 -40.94 57.32
CA PHE A 398 -44.24 -39.47 57.27
C PHE A 398 -44.26 -38.80 58.68
N ASN A 399 -44.88 -39.42 59.67
CA ASN A 399 -44.94 -38.88 61.06
C ASN A 399 -43.61 -38.96 61.78
N GLY A 400 -42.74 -39.92 61.43
CA GLY A 400 -41.38 -40.06 62.04
C GLY A 400 -40.43 -38.92 61.64
N PHE A 401 -40.60 -38.30 60.46
CA PHE A 401 -39.78 -37.18 60.01
C PHE A 401 -40.07 -35.89 60.75
N ILE A 402 -41.34 -35.58 60.94
CA ILE A 402 -41.80 -34.40 61.69
C ILE A 402 -41.35 -34.48 63.16
N ILE A 403 -41.39 -35.67 63.77
CA ILE A 403 -40.90 -35.87 65.13
C ILE A 403 -39.40 -35.71 65.24
N MET A 404 -38.62 -36.22 64.32
CA MET A 404 -37.13 -36.10 64.31
C MET A 404 -36.68 -34.62 64.05
N VAL A 405 -37.36 -33.91 63.17
CA VAL A 405 -37.12 -32.47 62.98
C VAL A 405 -37.53 -31.66 64.22
N LYS A 406 -38.62 -32.06 64.91
CA LYS A 406 -39.02 -31.42 66.19
C LYS A 406 -37.99 -31.69 67.32
N THR A 407 -37.40 -32.87 67.40
CA THR A 407 -36.39 -33.19 68.46
C THR A 407 -35.06 -32.46 68.24
N LEU A 408 -34.72 -32.10 67.05
CA LEU A 408 -33.53 -31.22 66.72
C LEU A 408 -33.73 -29.77 67.22
N PHE A 409 -34.94 -29.37 67.54
CA PHE A 409 -35.29 -28.01 67.95
C PHE A 409 -35.74 -27.86 69.44
N VAL A 410 -35.68 -28.90 70.25
CA VAL A 410 -35.99 -28.81 71.70
C VAL A 410 -34.75 -28.54 72.50
N CYS A 411 -34.47 -27.24 72.75
CA CYS A 411 -33.40 -26.79 73.61
C CYS A 411 -33.87 -25.73 74.57
N ASN A 412 -33.15 -25.56 75.71
CA ASN A 412 -33.32 -24.57 76.77
C ASN A 412 -33.56 -23.14 76.21
N THR A 413 -34.25 -22.28 76.93
CA THR A 413 -34.64 -20.93 76.49
C THR A 413 -33.48 -20.10 75.97
N LYS A 414 -32.32 -20.26 76.56
CA LYS A 414 -31.07 -19.59 76.14
C LYS A 414 -30.52 -20.09 74.78
N GLN A 415 -30.61 -21.38 74.56
CA GLN A 415 -30.22 -22.01 73.31
C GLN A 415 -31.21 -21.68 72.19
N ARG A 416 -32.48 -21.47 72.47
CA ARG A 416 -33.47 -21.02 71.49
C ARG A 416 -33.18 -19.61 70.95
N LEU A 417 -32.66 -18.72 71.79
CA LEU A 417 -32.31 -17.35 71.39
C LEU A 417 -31.09 -17.39 70.47
N ILE A 418 -30.06 -18.15 70.79
CA ILE A 418 -28.86 -18.33 69.96
C ILE A 418 -29.21 -18.93 68.62
N ASN A 419 -30.02 -19.97 68.60
CA ASN A 419 -30.43 -20.61 67.36
C ASN A 419 -31.29 -19.70 66.43
N ARG A 420 -32.14 -18.80 67.02
CA ARG A 420 -32.86 -17.80 66.22
C ARG A 420 -31.93 -16.79 65.61
N PHE A 421 -30.99 -16.22 66.36
CA PHE A 421 -30.02 -15.27 65.82
C PHE A 421 -29.09 -15.95 64.77
N HIS A 422 -28.64 -17.15 65.01
CA HIS A 422 -27.88 -17.93 64.03
C HIS A 422 -28.63 -18.11 62.72
N LEU A 423 -29.93 -18.52 62.78
CA LEU A 423 -30.75 -18.71 61.58
C LEU A 423 -30.96 -17.38 60.82
N ILE A 424 -31.24 -16.29 61.58
CA ILE A 424 -31.46 -14.96 60.96
C ILE A 424 -30.17 -14.47 60.27
N PHE A 425 -29.01 -14.54 60.97
CA PHE A 425 -27.73 -14.13 60.40
C PHE A 425 -27.34 -15.00 59.19
N LEU A 426 -27.52 -16.31 59.29
CA LEU A 426 -27.24 -17.24 58.20
C LEU A 426 -28.12 -16.94 56.97
N LEU A 427 -29.42 -16.76 57.13
CA LEU A 427 -30.34 -16.44 56.04
C LEU A 427 -30.02 -15.07 55.42
N LEU A 428 -29.72 -14.09 56.25
CA LEU A 428 -29.38 -12.74 55.75
C LEU A 428 -28.08 -12.76 54.95
N ILE A 429 -27.03 -13.40 55.44
CA ILE A 429 -25.75 -13.50 54.73
C ILE A 429 -25.91 -14.34 53.45
N LEU A 430 -26.62 -15.45 53.47
CA LEU A 430 -26.91 -16.26 52.28
C LEU A 430 -27.72 -15.47 51.24
N PHE A 431 -28.67 -14.66 51.67
CA PHE A 431 -29.45 -13.78 50.80
C PHE A 431 -28.56 -12.70 50.15
N LEU A 432 -27.67 -12.06 50.94
CA LEU A 432 -26.73 -11.08 50.41
C LEU A 432 -25.76 -11.71 49.41
N ILE A 433 -25.23 -12.90 49.67
CA ILE A 433 -24.33 -13.60 48.76
C ILE A 433 -25.10 -14.03 47.50
N PHE A 434 -26.33 -14.51 47.65
CA PHE A 434 -27.18 -14.88 46.52
C PHE A 434 -27.41 -13.69 45.59
N THR A 435 -27.83 -12.55 46.13
CA THR A 435 -28.07 -11.34 45.34
C THR A 435 -26.79 -10.86 44.66
N PHE A 436 -25.69 -10.77 45.40
CA PHE A 436 -24.39 -10.38 44.80
C PHE A 436 -23.92 -11.35 43.70
N SER A 437 -24.05 -12.65 43.91
CA SER A 437 -23.67 -13.64 42.91
C SER A 437 -24.58 -13.68 41.70
N ALA A 438 -25.90 -13.51 41.90
CA ALA A 438 -26.88 -13.53 40.81
C ALA A 438 -26.78 -12.30 39.88
N PHE A 439 -26.37 -11.15 40.42
CA PHE A 439 -26.21 -9.92 39.64
C PHE A 439 -24.79 -9.73 39.08
N LYS A 440 -23.83 -10.56 39.43
CA LYS A 440 -22.48 -10.46 38.90
C LYS A 440 -22.47 -10.97 37.45
N SER A 441 -22.28 -10.03 36.50
CA SER A 441 -22.05 -10.36 35.10
C SER A 441 -20.59 -10.78 34.86
N LYS A 442 -20.37 -11.77 34.04
CA LYS A 442 -19.05 -12.24 33.57
C LYS A 442 -18.97 -12.06 32.08
N LYS A 443 -17.90 -11.39 31.61
CA LYS A 443 -17.57 -11.34 30.18
C LYS A 443 -16.98 -12.70 29.80
N VAL A 444 -17.65 -13.43 28.91
CA VAL A 444 -17.19 -14.72 28.38
C VAL A 444 -16.65 -14.47 26.99
N THR A 445 -15.42 -14.89 26.73
CA THR A 445 -14.82 -14.84 25.40
C THR A 445 -14.79 -16.26 24.84
N VAL A 446 -15.41 -16.43 23.67
CA VAL A 446 -15.43 -17.70 22.95
C VAL A 446 -14.47 -17.60 21.77
N GLN A 447 -13.65 -18.63 21.60
CA GLN A 447 -12.68 -18.72 20.51
C GLN A 447 -13.05 -19.88 19.58
N VAL A 448 -13.23 -19.55 18.29
CA VAL A 448 -13.48 -20.50 17.20
C VAL A 448 -12.19 -20.68 16.42
N ILE A 449 -11.61 -21.87 16.46
CA ILE A 449 -10.32 -22.17 15.82
C ILE A 449 -10.55 -22.51 14.34
N LYS A 450 -9.78 -21.88 13.42
CA LYS A 450 -9.81 -22.10 11.98
C LYS A 450 -11.24 -22.05 11.40
N PRO A 451 -11.96 -20.96 11.54
CA PRO A 451 -13.30 -20.85 11.00
C PRO A 451 -13.31 -21.00 9.47
N SER A 452 -14.32 -21.65 8.93
CA SER A 452 -14.62 -21.59 7.50
C SER A 452 -15.23 -20.24 7.13
N LEU A 453 -15.28 -19.90 5.84
CA LEU A 453 -15.93 -18.67 5.38
C LEU A 453 -17.40 -18.60 5.78
N LEU A 454 -18.12 -19.73 5.74
CA LEU A 454 -19.51 -19.80 6.17
C LEU A 454 -19.63 -19.54 7.67
N ASN A 455 -18.84 -20.23 8.48
CA ASN A 455 -18.83 -20.01 9.94
C ASN A 455 -18.46 -18.56 10.30
N TYR A 456 -17.56 -17.94 9.55
CA TYR A 456 -17.22 -16.53 9.75
C TYR A 456 -18.42 -15.61 9.45
N LYS A 457 -19.15 -15.86 8.35
CA LYS A 457 -20.35 -15.06 8.00
C LYS A 457 -21.45 -15.18 9.07
N ASP A 458 -21.68 -16.38 9.57
CA ASP A 458 -22.64 -16.63 10.66
C ASP A 458 -22.20 -15.89 11.95
N LEU A 459 -20.91 -15.98 12.32
CA LEU A 459 -20.39 -15.27 13.48
C LEU A 459 -20.43 -13.75 13.33
N LEU A 460 -20.24 -13.24 12.12
CA LEU A 460 -20.33 -11.81 11.84
C LEU A 460 -21.78 -11.29 11.95
N GLU A 461 -22.76 -12.08 11.55
CA GLU A 461 -24.18 -11.74 11.64
C GLU A 461 -24.63 -11.69 13.11
N ASP A 462 -24.21 -12.69 13.92
CA ASP A 462 -24.62 -12.81 15.33
C ASP A 462 -23.82 -11.90 16.28
N HIS A 463 -22.53 -11.63 16.01
CA HIS A 463 -21.60 -11.00 16.95
C HIS A 463 -20.77 -9.86 16.35
N SER A 464 -21.34 -9.10 15.40
CA SER A 464 -20.63 -8.07 14.62
C SER A 464 -19.81 -7.07 15.45
N TYR A 465 -20.28 -6.69 16.64
CA TYR A 465 -19.62 -5.67 17.48
C TYR A 465 -18.43 -6.19 18.28
N SER A 466 -18.32 -7.49 18.53
CA SER A 466 -17.28 -8.07 19.39
C SER A 466 -16.40 -9.09 18.69
N LEU A 467 -16.71 -9.42 17.42
CA LEU A 467 -15.97 -10.40 16.63
C LEU A 467 -14.60 -9.86 16.23
N GLN A 468 -13.56 -10.60 16.57
CA GLN A 468 -12.18 -10.33 16.17
C GLN A 468 -11.57 -11.60 15.57
N CYS A 469 -11.13 -11.50 14.33
CA CYS A 469 -10.52 -12.61 13.60
C CYS A 469 -9.13 -12.17 13.12
N PHE A 470 -8.07 -12.71 13.71
CA PHE A 470 -6.70 -12.36 13.34
C PHE A 470 -6.21 -13.19 12.17
N CYS A 471 -5.70 -12.50 11.14
CA CYS A 471 -5.11 -13.13 9.97
C CYS A 471 -3.80 -13.84 10.32
N SER A 472 -3.58 -15.03 9.78
CA SER A 472 -2.26 -15.69 9.82
C SER A 472 -1.26 -14.99 8.89
N GLN A 473 -1.76 -14.46 7.76
CA GLN A 473 -1.01 -13.67 6.81
C GLN A 473 -1.55 -12.23 6.82
N ILE A 474 -0.74 -11.31 7.32
CA ILE A 474 -1.13 -9.90 7.49
C ILE A 474 -0.94 -9.10 6.20
N SER A 475 0.00 -9.53 5.37
CA SER A 475 0.37 -8.86 4.11
C SER A 475 -0.13 -9.71 2.94
N ILE A 476 -1.13 -9.22 2.24
CA ILE A 476 -1.80 -9.92 1.14
C ILE A 476 -1.63 -9.09 -0.14
N PRO A 477 -1.04 -9.62 -1.24
CA PRO A 477 -0.96 -8.88 -2.50
C PRO A 477 -2.37 -8.56 -3.02
N TYR A 478 -2.59 -7.32 -3.48
CA TYR A 478 -3.88 -6.92 -4.04
C TYR A 478 -4.29 -7.80 -5.23
N GLU A 479 -3.36 -8.22 -6.08
CA GLU A 479 -3.63 -9.08 -7.24
C GLU A 479 -4.29 -10.42 -6.92
N THR A 480 -4.19 -10.90 -5.68
CA THR A 480 -4.77 -12.17 -5.26
C THR A 480 -6.29 -12.12 -5.11
N PHE A 481 -6.83 -10.94 -4.79
CA PHE A 481 -8.26 -10.78 -4.49
C PHE A 481 -8.94 -9.61 -5.21
N LEU A 482 -8.15 -8.77 -5.91
CA LEU A 482 -8.66 -7.61 -6.63
C LEU A 482 -8.23 -7.69 -8.09
N TYR A 483 -9.14 -7.40 -9.02
CA TYR A 483 -8.78 -7.14 -10.40
C TYR A 483 -9.33 -5.79 -10.85
N ILE A 484 -8.57 -5.11 -11.71
CA ILE A 484 -8.88 -3.76 -12.19
C ILE A 484 -8.67 -3.75 -13.69
N GLU A 485 -9.71 -3.40 -14.45
CA GLU A 485 -9.63 -3.22 -15.90
C GLU A 485 -9.98 -1.78 -16.28
N PRO A 486 -8.99 -0.99 -16.75
CA PRO A 486 -9.25 0.33 -17.28
C PRO A 486 -9.94 0.24 -18.64
N ARG A 487 -11.02 0.98 -18.85
CA ARG A 487 -11.62 1.21 -20.15
C ARG A 487 -11.22 2.58 -20.65
N PHE A 488 -10.48 2.62 -21.74
CA PHE A 488 -10.05 3.87 -22.37
C PHE A 488 -11.12 4.42 -23.30
N HIS A 489 -11.06 5.73 -23.56
CA HIS A 489 -11.90 6.40 -24.54
C HIS A 489 -11.59 5.84 -25.95
N ASP A 490 -12.64 5.64 -26.76
CA ASP A 490 -12.54 5.00 -28.07
C ASP A 490 -11.58 5.72 -29.03
N LEU A 491 -11.33 6.99 -28.84
CA LEU A 491 -10.34 7.74 -29.61
C LEU A 491 -8.95 7.09 -29.55
N CYS A 492 -8.55 6.54 -28.40
CA CYS A 492 -7.26 5.89 -28.21
C CYS A 492 -7.21 4.42 -28.66
N SER A 493 -8.29 3.90 -29.23
CA SER A 493 -8.35 2.60 -29.90
C SER A 493 -8.85 2.69 -31.35
N SER A 494 -9.02 3.93 -31.84
CA SER A 494 -9.54 4.22 -33.17
C SER A 494 -8.48 4.16 -34.26
N GLN A 495 -8.93 4.20 -35.52
CA GLN A 495 -8.05 4.32 -36.68
C GLN A 495 -7.25 5.64 -36.69
N PHE A 496 -7.72 6.68 -36.00
CA PHE A 496 -7.06 8.01 -35.95
C PHE A 496 -5.69 8.03 -35.33
N ILE A 497 -5.33 6.99 -34.58
CA ILE A 497 -3.98 6.82 -33.99
C ILE A 497 -3.11 5.83 -34.76
N SER A 498 -3.62 5.27 -35.87
CA SER A 498 -2.88 4.30 -36.70
C SER A 498 -1.90 4.99 -37.63
N ASP A 499 -0.85 4.25 -38.00
CA ASP A 499 0.13 4.73 -38.96
C ASP A 499 -0.48 4.95 -40.34
N GLU A 500 -1.49 4.15 -40.75
CA GLU A 500 -2.21 4.31 -42.01
C GLU A 500 -2.95 5.63 -42.10
N TRP A 501 -3.62 6.05 -40.99
CA TRP A 501 -4.29 7.35 -40.93
C TRP A 501 -3.28 8.50 -40.98
N ILE A 502 -2.18 8.41 -40.23
CA ILE A 502 -1.13 9.43 -40.21
C ILE A 502 -0.54 9.57 -41.62
N HIS A 503 -0.21 8.46 -42.30
CA HIS A 503 0.25 8.49 -43.68
C HIS A 503 -0.76 9.09 -44.67
N TYR A 504 -2.04 8.75 -44.50
CA TYR A 504 -3.11 9.31 -45.33
C TYR A 504 -3.18 10.83 -45.19
N THR A 505 -3.03 11.37 -43.96
CA THR A 505 -3.05 12.83 -43.74
C THR A 505 -1.84 13.55 -44.32
N TYR A 506 -0.67 12.88 -44.48
CA TYR A 506 0.44 13.43 -45.23
C TYR A 506 0.12 13.60 -46.72
N GLY A 507 -0.66 12.70 -47.30
CA GLY A 507 -1.02 12.63 -48.73
C GLY A 507 0.15 12.32 -49.67
N GLU A 508 -0.15 11.85 -50.86
CA GLU A 508 0.88 11.54 -51.88
C GLU A 508 1.59 12.87 -52.30
N GLY A 509 2.92 12.87 -52.24
CA GLY A 509 3.75 13.99 -52.66
C GLY A 509 3.67 15.23 -51.75
N ASN A 510 3.53 15.02 -50.39
CA ASN A 510 3.43 16.10 -49.40
C ASN A 510 2.23 17.05 -49.65
N LEU A 511 1.08 16.49 -50.00
CA LEU A 511 -0.16 17.25 -50.30
C LEU A 511 -0.57 18.14 -49.10
N SER A 512 -0.29 17.77 -47.86
CA SER A 512 -0.57 18.59 -46.66
C SER A 512 0.06 19.98 -46.77
N ARG A 513 1.26 20.12 -47.31
CA ARG A 513 1.97 21.43 -47.48
C ARG A 513 1.42 22.31 -48.59
N ARG A 514 0.49 21.82 -49.41
CA ARG A 514 -0.22 22.63 -50.40
C ARG A 514 -1.31 23.51 -49.78
N PHE A 515 -1.70 23.23 -48.55
CA PHE A 515 -2.65 24.03 -47.79
C PHE A 515 -1.97 25.22 -47.12
N SER A 516 -2.73 26.26 -46.78
CA SER A 516 -2.23 27.36 -45.97
C SER A 516 -1.96 26.91 -44.52
N PHE A 517 -1.03 27.53 -43.81
CA PHE A 517 -0.73 27.23 -42.40
C PHE A 517 -1.94 27.42 -41.48
N ASP A 518 -2.94 28.20 -41.86
CA ASP A 518 -4.21 28.44 -41.14
C ASP A 518 -5.19 27.26 -41.33
N ASP A 519 -4.97 26.41 -42.33
CA ASP A 519 -5.77 25.21 -42.59
C ASP A 519 -5.24 24.06 -41.77
N TYR A 520 -6.10 23.39 -40.97
CA TYR A 520 -5.69 22.29 -40.11
C TYR A 520 -4.99 21.14 -40.88
N ARG A 521 -5.38 20.93 -42.16
CA ARG A 521 -4.80 19.88 -43.02
C ARG A 521 -3.32 20.08 -43.26
N TYR A 522 -2.82 21.31 -43.12
CA TYR A 522 -1.40 21.61 -43.24
C TYR A 522 -0.57 20.90 -42.18
N SER A 523 -1.02 20.89 -40.91
CA SER A 523 -0.35 20.28 -39.78
C SER A 523 -1.06 19.04 -39.24
N ALA A 524 -2.09 18.51 -39.93
CA ALA A 524 -2.87 17.35 -39.52
C ALA A 524 -1.99 16.11 -39.18
N PRO A 525 -0.96 15.78 -39.99
CA PRO A 525 -0.11 14.64 -39.65
C PRO A 525 0.55 14.80 -38.26
N GLY A 526 1.08 15.98 -37.93
CA GLY A 526 1.66 16.28 -36.62
C GLY A 526 0.63 16.24 -35.49
N GLN A 527 -0.61 16.69 -35.78
CA GLN A 527 -1.72 16.63 -34.82
C GLN A 527 -2.07 15.19 -34.45
N TYR A 528 -2.25 14.32 -35.44
CA TYR A 528 -2.57 12.90 -35.20
C TYR A 528 -1.41 12.09 -34.64
N LEU A 529 -0.17 12.45 -34.99
CA LEU A 529 1.05 11.89 -34.39
C LEU A 529 1.13 12.21 -32.90
N SER A 530 0.82 13.48 -32.53
CA SER A 530 0.72 13.91 -31.14
C SER A 530 -0.38 13.13 -30.40
N LEU A 531 -1.56 12.98 -31.02
CA LEU A 531 -2.67 12.21 -30.47
C LEU A 531 -2.30 10.74 -30.20
N SER A 532 -1.68 10.08 -31.17
CA SER A 532 -1.19 8.70 -31.06
C SER A 532 -0.22 8.55 -29.89
N SER A 533 0.75 9.45 -29.80
CA SER A 533 1.75 9.47 -28.74
C SER A 533 1.13 9.67 -27.35
N LEU A 534 0.19 10.61 -27.21
CA LEU A 534 -0.53 10.83 -25.95
C LEU A 534 -1.38 9.63 -25.53
N CYS A 535 -2.05 8.97 -26.48
CA CYS A 535 -2.81 7.76 -26.20
C CYS A 535 -1.89 6.63 -25.68
N LYS A 536 -0.74 6.41 -26.33
CA LYS A 536 0.25 5.42 -25.90
C LYS A 536 0.78 5.73 -24.48
N LEU A 537 1.17 6.97 -24.24
CA LEU A 537 1.68 7.41 -22.93
C LEU A 537 0.64 7.25 -21.82
N SER A 538 -0.61 7.62 -22.08
CA SER A 538 -1.71 7.47 -21.12
C SER A 538 -1.97 6.00 -20.81
N GLN A 539 -2.01 5.13 -21.82
CA GLN A 539 -2.19 3.68 -21.65
C GLN A 539 -1.02 3.06 -20.88
N GLU A 540 0.22 3.41 -21.20
CA GLU A 540 1.41 2.95 -20.48
C GLU A 540 1.38 3.39 -19.01
N ARG A 541 1.06 4.66 -18.75
CA ARG A 541 0.95 5.21 -17.39
C ARG A 541 -0.09 4.46 -16.57
N VAL A 542 -1.29 4.31 -17.11
CA VAL A 542 -2.41 3.64 -16.43
C VAL A 542 -2.09 2.17 -16.16
N ASN A 543 -1.57 1.45 -17.16
CA ASN A 543 -1.21 0.04 -17.02
C ASN A 543 -0.08 -0.17 -16.00
N ARG A 544 0.92 0.71 -16.00
CA ARG A 544 2.00 0.70 -15.03
C ARG A 544 1.48 0.94 -13.61
N THR A 545 0.72 2.01 -13.41
CA THR A 545 0.13 2.35 -12.11
C THR A 545 -0.75 1.21 -11.60
N ARG A 546 -1.56 0.60 -12.49
CA ARG A 546 -2.37 -0.59 -12.16
C ARG A 546 -1.49 -1.77 -11.72
N SER A 547 -0.46 -2.11 -12.48
CA SER A 547 0.41 -3.25 -12.18
C SER A 547 1.17 -3.04 -10.88
N GLN A 548 1.69 -1.85 -10.62
CA GLN A 548 2.34 -1.49 -9.38
C GLN A 548 1.39 -1.59 -8.19
N PHE A 549 0.17 -1.09 -8.33
CA PHE A 549 -0.84 -1.17 -7.28
C PHE A 549 -1.23 -2.62 -6.98
N LEU A 550 -1.49 -3.44 -8.00
CA LEU A 550 -1.86 -4.84 -7.81
C LEU A 550 -0.73 -5.67 -7.18
N ALA A 551 0.52 -5.36 -7.50
CA ALA A 551 1.70 -5.99 -6.89
C ALA A 551 1.97 -5.50 -5.46
N SER A 552 1.42 -4.35 -5.05
CA SER A 552 1.55 -3.87 -3.68
C SER A 552 0.70 -4.68 -2.70
N TYR A 553 0.95 -4.51 -1.40
CA TYR A 553 0.37 -5.35 -0.38
C TYR A 553 -0.72 -4.63 0.42
N PHE A 554 -1.87 -5.26 0.53
CA PHE A 554 -2.88 -4.91 1.51
C PHE A 554 -2.46 -5.42 2.88
N MET A 555 -2.30 -4.51 3.85
CA MET A 555 -1.82 -4.85 5.18
C MET A 555 -2.94 -4.69 6.21
N ASN A 556 -3.41 -5.81 6.74
CA ASN A 556 -4.33 -5.80 7.87
C ASN A 556 -4.08 -7.01 8.79
N SER A 557 -4.08 -6.77 10.09
CA SER A 557 -3.92 -7.83 11.10
C SER A 557 -5.21 -8.58 11.38
N GLN A 558 -6.36 -8.00 11.03
CA GLN A 558 -7.68 -8.58 11.26
C GLN A 558 -8.40 -8.80 9.94
N LEU A 559 -9.19 -9.87 9.87
CA LEU A 559 -10.07 -10.12 8.75
C LEU A 559 -11.14 -9.03 8.69
N LEU A 560 -11.23 -8.31 7.56
CA LEU A 560 -12.25 -7.31 7.35
C LEU A 560 -13.53 -7.94 6.80
N PRO A 561 -14.69 -7.45 7.21
CA PRO A 561 -15.94 -7.72 6.53
C PRO A 561 -15.91 -7.28 5.07
N GLU A 562 -16.64 -7.98 4.20
CA GLU A 562 -16.65 -7.76 2.76
C GLU A 562 -16.98 -6.30 2.39
N ASN A 563 -17.98 -5.72 3.02
CA ASN A 563 -18.40 -4.33 2.77
C ASN A 563 -17.30 -3.31 3.10
N LEU A 564 -16.60 -3.51 4.23
CA LEU A 564 -15.51 -2.62 4.64
C LEU A 564 -14.28 -2.78 3.74
N LEU A 565 -14.01 -3.99 3.25
CA LEU A 565 -12.93 -4.24 2.31
C LEU A 565 -13.19 -3.55 0.97
N ILE A 566 -14.44 -3.59 0.47
CA ILE A 566 -14.86 -2.89 -0.74
C ILE A 566 -14.66 -1.38 -0.57
N GLU A 567 -15.21 -0.82 0.50
CA GLU A 567 -15.12 0.63 0.77
C GLU A 567 -13.66 1.11 0.88
N GLN A 568 -12.81 0.39 1.61
CA GLN A 568 -11.39 0.75 1.74
C GLN A 568 -10.66 0.65 0.40
N THR A 569 -10.92 -0.38 -0.39
CA THR A 569 -10.31 -0.53 -1.72
C THR A 569 -10.75 0.56 -2.68
N GLU A 570 -12.01 0.95 -2.68
CA GLU A 570 -12.52 2.05 -3.50
C GLU A 570 -11.88 3.39 -3.13
N ILE A 571 -11.74 3.70 -1.86
CA ILE A 571 -11.08 4.93 -1.39
C ILE A 571 -9.63 4.99 -1.88
N ILE A 572 -8.89 3.89 -1.73
CA ILE A 572 -7.48 3.81 -2.15
C ILE A 572 -7.36 3.97 -3.66
N LEU A 573 -8.22 3.29 -4.43
CA LEU A 573 -8.23 3.38 -5.89
C LEU A 573 -8.56 4.78 -6.39
N ASN A 574 -9.58 5.42 -5.83
CA ASN A 574 -9.94 6.79 -6.19
C ASN A 574 -8.77 7.76 -5.91
N ARG A 575 -8.09 7.60 -4.78
CA ARG A 575 -6.89 8.39 -4.46
C ARG A 575 -5.76 8.15 -5.46
N LEU A 576 -5.50 6.90 -5.81
CA LEU A 576 -4.46 6.51 -6.77
C LEU A 576 -4.73 7.13 -8.16
N GLN A 577 -5.97 7.06 -8.63
CA GLN A 577 -6.41 7.63 -9.89
C GLN A 577 -6.19 9.15 -9.93
N LEU A 578 -6.64 9.86 -8.90
CA LEU A 578 -6.48 11.31 -8.80
C LEU A 578 -5.00 11.73 -8.75
N THR A 579 -4.19 11.02 -7.99
CA THR A 579 -2.77 11.33 -7.85
C THR A 579 -2.01 11.05 -9.15
N SER A 580 -2.28 9.90 -9.79
CA SER A 580 -1.64 9.52 -11.06
C SER A 580 -1.99 10.50 -12.18
N SER A 581 -3.26 10.87 -12.33
CA SER A 581 -3.70 11.85 -13.35
C SER A 581 -3.09 13.22 -13.11
N LYS A 582 -3.12 13.73 -11.88
CA LYS A 582 -2.54 15.04 -11.54
C LYS A 582 -1.03 15.10 -11.80
N SER A 583 -0.31 14.05 -11.41
CA SER A 583 1.14 13.98 -11.62
C SER A 583 1.49 14.04 -13.12
N PHE A 584 0.79 13.26 -13.94
CA PHE A 584 0.98 13.25 -15.39
C PHE A 584 0.66 14.61 -16.01
N ILE A 585 -0.47 15.20 -15.66
CA ILE A 585 -0.92 16.50 -16.21
C ILE A 585 0.07 17.61 -15.85
N ASN A 586 0.53 17.65 -14.60
CA ASN A 586 1.48 18.67 -14.18
C ASN A 586 2.79 18.56 -14.95
N LEU A 587 3.30 17.34 -15.14
CA LEU A 587 4.51 17.09 -15.90
C LEU A 587 4.34 17.42 -17.38
N PHE A 588 3.22 17.01 -17.96
CA PHE A 588 2.87 17.31 -19.36
C PHE A 588 2.78 18.82 -19.60
N ASN A 589 2.08 19.55 -18.73
CA ASN A 589 1.98 20.99 -18.83
C ASN A 589 3.33 21.69 -18.64
N LEU A 590 4.15 21.20 -17.71
CA LEU A 590 5.50 21.76 -17.52
C LEU A 590 6.35 21.63 -18.79
N ILE A 591 6.31 20.50 -19.47
CA ILE A 591 7.03 20.28 -20.73
C ILE A 591 6.51 21.21 -21.83
N ARG A 592 5.19 21.36 -21.96
CA ARG A 592 4.56 22.30 -22.92
C ARG A 592 5.01 23.75 -22.65
N GLU A 593 5.02 24.18 -21.37
CA GLU A 593 5.47 25.51 -20.96
C GLU A 593 6.98 25.71 -21.26
N ILE A 594 7.82 24.71 -21.03
CA ILE A 594 9.26 24.78 -21.34
C ILE A 594 9.47 24.98 -22.85
N ILE A 595 8.80 24.17 -23.67
CA ILE A 595 8.91 24.29 -25.15
C ILE A 595 8.40 25.62 -25.63
N GLY A 596 7.24 26.07 -25.13
CA GLY A 596 6.62 27.34 -25.51
C GLY A 596 7.43 28.55 -25.06
N SER A 597 7.92 28.55 -23.81
CA SER A 597 8.69 29.66 -23.25
C SER A 597 10.05 29.84 -23.91
N ASN A 598 10.66 28.73 -24.38
CA ASN A 598 11.91 28.76 -25.14
C ASN A 598 11.69 29.04 -26.63
N MET A 599 10.45 29.24 -27.05
CA MET A 599 10.07 29.61 -28.42
C MET A 599 10.61 28.65 -29.49
N ILE A 600 10.75 27.36 -29.15
CA ILE A 600 11.32 26.33 -30.03
C ILE A 600 10.47 26.24 -31.32
N MET A 601 11.13 26.31 -32.46
CA MET A 601 10.45 26.34 -33.75
C MET A 601 9.91 24.93 -34.09
N SER A 602 8.69 24.88 -34.63
CA SER A 602 8.11 23.68 -35.26
C SER A 602 8.51 23.63 -36.75
N GLU A 603 8.89 22.47 -37.24
CA GLU A 603 9.15 22.24 -38.65
C GLU A 603 7.94 22.51 -39.55
N TRP A 604 6.73 22.38 -38.98
CA TRP A 604 5.50 22.78 -39.65
C TRP A 604 5.42 24.30 -39.95
N ILE A 605 6.39 25.10 -39.45
CA ILE A 605 6.41 26.57 -39.63
C ILE A 605 5.09 27.21 -39.16
N THR A 606 4.40 26.55 -38.23
CA THR A 606 3.11 27.01 -37.71
C THR A 606 3.27 28.06 -36.59
N ASN A 607 4.39 28.07 -35.88
CA ASN A 607 4.63 29.05 -34.80
C ASN A 607 5.57 30.16 -35.18
N TRP A 608 6.59 29.89 -36.02
CA TRP A 608 7.54 30.86 -36.52
C TRP A 608 7.73 30.63 -38.01
N LYS A 609 7.88 31.69 -38.78
CA LYS A 609 8.18 31.68 -40.21
C LYS A 609 9.45 32.44 -40.48
N TYR A 610 10.21 32.03 -41.49
CA TYR A 610 11.40 32.69 -41.95
C TYR A 610 10.99 33.92 -42.77
N ASN A 611 11.65 35.05 -42.53
CA ASN A 611 11.55 36.27 -43.32
C ASN A 611 12.94 36.66 -43.84
N LEU A 612 13.01 37.00 -45.12
CA LEU A 612 14.22 37.43 -45.81
C LEU A 612 14.17 38.91 -45.99
N GLU A 613 15.09 39.64 -45.39
CA GLU A 613 15.27 41.05 -45.69
C GLU A 613 16.47 41.24 -46.65
N ASN A 614 16.19 41.85 -47.80
CA ASN A 614 17.17 42.12 -48.84
C ASN A 614 18.00 43.35 -48.42
N GLN A 615 19.09 43.11 -47.73
CA GLN A 615 20.02 44.18 -47.34
C GLN A 615 21.24 44.16 -48.28
N ASN A 616 21.09 44.71 -49.48
CA ASN A 616 22.14 44.82 -50.50
C ASN A 616 22.61 43.51 -51.16
N TYR A 617 23.08 43.59 -52.39
CA TYR A 617 23.39 42.51 -53.35
C TYR A 617 24.30 41.35 -52.86
N PHE A 618 24.77 41.39 -51.61
CA PHE A 618 25.72 40.38 -51.08
C PHE A 618 25.42 39.79 -49.73
N TYR A 619 24.43 40.29 -48.97
CA TYR A 619 24.09 39.71 -47.65
C TYR A 619 22.59 39.57 -47.49
N PHE A 620 22.10 38.34 -47.28
CA PHE A 620 20.75 38.05 -46.88
C PHE A 620 20.71 37.84 -45.38
N ALA A 621 19.97 38.65 -44.66
CA ALA A 621 19.67 38.35 -43.26
C ALA A 621 18.41 37.51 -43.19
N LEU A 622 18.56 36.28 -42.71
CA LEU A 622 17.44 35.38 -42.38
C LEU A 622 17.04 35.62 -40.94
N TYR A 623 15.82 36.04 -40.71
CA TYR A 623 15.28 36.17 -39.36
C TYR A 623 13.91 35.51 -39.27
N THR A 624 13.50 35.10 -38.04
CA THR A 624 12.22 34.48 -37.79
C THR A 624 11.21 35.50 -37.29
N VAL A 625 9.97 35.40 -37.76
CA VAL A 625 8.82 36.19 -37.26
C VAL A 625 7.73 35.25 -36.75
N PRO A 626 7.06 35.60 -35.64
CA PRO A 626 6.00 34.76 -35.10
C PRO A 626 4.79 34.75 -36.03
N VAL A 627 4.11 33.64 -36.13
CA VAL A 627 2.82 33.49 -36.81
C VAL A 627 1.71 34.01 -35.89
N ILE A 628 0.67 34.58 -36.49
CA ILE A 628 -0.48 35.11 -35.76
C ILE A 628 -1.73 34.32 -36.17
N TYR A 629 -2.46 33.80 -35.18
CA TYR A 629 -3.75 33.13 -35.33
C TYR A 629 -4.83 33.97 -34.64
N ASP A 630 -5.81 34.44 -35.37
CA ASP A 630 -6.97 35.20 -34.87
C ASP A 630 -6.59 36.26 -33.78
N GLN A 631 -5.65 37.14 -34.12
CA GLN A 631 -5.05 38.16 -33.23
C GLN A 631 -4.16 37.63 -32.09
N CYS A 632 -3.99 36.31 -31.95
CA CYS A 632 -3.11 35.70 -30.99
C CYS A 632 -1.74 35.44 -31.62
N ASN A 633 -0.67 35.97 -30.99
CA ASN A 633 0.69 35.93 -31.49
C ASN A 633 1.46 34.80 -30.87
N CYS A 634 1.98 33.87 -31.68
CA CYS A 634 2.76 32.70 -31.21
C CYS A 634 4.06 33.07 -30.48
N GLY A 635 4.59 34.26 -30.71
CA GLY A 635 5.73 34.78 -29.94
C GLY A 635 5.36 35.22 -28.50
N LEU A 636 4.08 35.42 -28.23
CA LEU A 636 3.58 35.80 -26.90
C LEU A 636 2.89 34.63 -26.17
N SER A 637 2.26 33.74 -26.93
CA SER A 637 1.59 32.56 -26.37
C SER A 637 1.67 31.40 -27.35
N PHE A 638 2.24 30.31 -26.90
CA PHE A 638 2.32 29.07 -27.67
C PHE A 638 0.98 28.32 -27.80
N LYS A 639 -0.04 28.72 -27.02
CA LYS A 639 -1.39 28.13 -27.00
C LYS A 639 -2.34 28.75 -28.00
N CYS A 640 -1.86 29.69 -28.83
CA CYS A 640 -2.72 30.35 -29.85
C CYS A 640 -3.24 29.29 -30.84
N THR A 641 -4.56 29.25 -30.98
CA THR A 641 -5.27 28.39 -31.93
C THR A 641 -6.44 29.14 -32.52
N GLN A 642 -6.84 28.77 -33.74
CA GLN A 642 -8.05 29.26 -34.39
C GLN A 642 -8.85 28.14 -35.02
N PRO A 643 -10.17 28.26 -35.20
CA PRO A 643 -10.97 27.29 -35.90
C PRO A 643 -10.57 27.19 -37.40
N SER A 644 -10.44 25.96 -37.88
CA SER A 644 -10.24 25.63 -39.29
C SER A 644 -11.26 24.54 -39.69
N GLY A 645 -12.44 24.98 -40.10
CA GLY A 645 -13.62 24.10 -40.16
C GLY A 645 -14.03 23.67 -38.75
N ASP A 646 -14.23 22.37 -38.56
CA ASP A 646 -14.57 21.78 -37.26
C ASP A 646 -13.34 21.30 -36.47
N MET A 647 -12.13 21.45 -37.05
CA MET A 647 -10.84 21.21 -36.41
C MET A 647 -10.19 22.53 -36.00
N MET A 648 -9.05 22.44 -35.32
CA MET A 648 -8.26 23.60 -34.89
C MET A 648 -6.91 23.63 -35.63
N SER A 649 -6.44 24.85 -35.95
CA SER A 649 -5.06 25.13 -36.36
C SER A 649 -4.42 26.11 -35.37
N GLY A 650 -3.10 26.09 -35.19
CA GLY A 650 -2.42 26.93 -34.20
C GLY A 650 -0.91 26.80 -34.19
N CYS A 651 -0.27 27.45 -33.21
CA CYS A 651 1.18 27.54 -33.11
C CYS A 651 1.91 26.20 -33.12
N TYR A 652 1.34 25.21 -32.45
CA TYR A 652 1.89 23.86 -32.44
C TYR A 652 0.80 22.84 -32.80
N PRO A 653 1.12 21.79 -33.58
CA PRO A 653 0.19 20.71 -33.88
C PRO A 653 -0.44 20.08 -32.61
N LEU A 654 0.36 19.91 -31.55
CA LEU A 654 -0.12 19.42 -30.28
C LEU A 654 -1.20 20.32 -29.66
N GLU A 655 -0.99 21.63 -29.64
CA GLU A 655 -1.95 22.58 -29.08
C GLU A 655 -3.24 22.60 -29.92
N SER A 656 -3.11 22.49 -31.23
CA SER A 656 -4.24 22.43 -32.17
C SER A 656 -5.12 21.21 -31.88
N ILE A 657 -4.56 20.01 -31.80
CA ILE A 657 -5.35 18.81 -31.55
C ILE A 657 -5.96 18.78 -30.14
N LEU A 658 -5.25 19.31 -29.13
CA LEU A 658 -5.76 19.38 -27.75
C LEU A 658 -7.02 20.27 -27.65
N GLN A 659 -7.10 21.35 -28.41
CA GLN A 659 -8.25 22.25 -28.41
C GLN A 659 -9.36 21.79 -29.35
N THR A 660 -9.12 20.79 -30.20
CA THR A 660 -10.14 20.24 -31.09
C THR A 660 -11.23 19.54 -30.28
N LYS A 661 -12.49 19.76 -30.65
CA LYS A 661 -13.65 19.13 -30.01
C LYS A 661 -13.88 17.74 -30.52
N LEU A 662 -14.45 16.85 -29.67
CA LEU A 662 -14.76 15.48 -30.02
C LEU A 662 -15.76 15.35 -31.16
N PHE A 663 -16.62 16.36 -31.40
CA PHE A 663 -17.63 16.35 -32.45
C PHE A 663 -17.09 15.87 -33.79
N CYS A 664 -15.90 16.37 -34.19
CA CYS A 664 -15.32 16.04 -35.50
C CYS A 664 -15.04 14.52 -35.65
N PHE A 665 -14.57 13.84 -34.59
CA PHE A 665 -14.27 12.41 -34.64
C PHE A 665 -15.52 11.52 -34.74
N TYR A 666 -16.69 12.06 -34.47
CA TYR A 666 -17.99 11.39 -34.58
C TYR A 666 -18.75 11.78 -35.84
N ASP A 667 -18.27 12.78 -36.62
CA ASP A 667 -18.87 13.19 -37.89
C ASP A 667 -18.04 12.72 -39.10
N GLN A 668 -18.64 11.89 -39.97
CA GLN A 668 -17.97 11.34 -41.13
C GLN A 668 -17.51 12.41 -42.11
N ASN A 669 -18.28 13.49 -42.27
CA ASN A 669 -17.93 14.56 -43.21
C ASN A 669 -16.75 15.41 -42.72
N CYS A 670 -16.59 15.54 -41.41
CA CYS A 670 -15.47 16.25 -40.81
C CYS A 670 -14.14 15.53 -41.04
N ILE A 671 -14.16 14.17 -40.93
CA ILE A 671 -12.94 13.34 -40.95
C ILE A 671 -12.52 13.03 -42.38
N ASP A 672 -13.39 12.34 -43.13
CA ASP A 672 -13.11 11.83 -44.46
C ASP A 672 -14.42 11.72 -45.26
N SER A 673 -14.67 12.71 -46.14
CA SER A 673 -15.83 12.71 -47.00
C SER A 673 -15.81 11.57 -48.04
N ASN A 674 -14.64 10.99 -48.33
CA ASN A 674 -14.48 9.86 -49.24
C ASN A 674 -14.81 8.51 -48.62
N GLY A 675 -14.92 8.42 -47.28
CA GLY A 675 -15.31 7.22 -46.54
C GLY A 675 -14.26 6.13 -46.45
N ASN A 676 -12.98 6.45 -46.68
CA ASN A 676 -11.87 5.50 -46.53
C ASN A 676 -11.64 5.12 -45.05
N PHE A 677 -11.93 6.03 -44.17
CA PHE A 677 -11.79 5.87 -42.70
C PHE A 677 -13.13 6.12 -42.00
N MET A 678 -13.39 5.35 -40.94
CA MET A 678 -14.68 5.37 -40.26
C MET A 678 -14.66 6.28 -39.03
N ARG A 679 -15.74 7.04 -38.86
CA ARG A 679 -15.98 7.81 -37.63
C ARG A 679 -16.10 6.94 -36.38
N LEU A 680 -15.94 7.53 -35.19
CA LEU A 680 -16.24 6.87 -33.92
C LEU A 680 -17.73 6.49 -33.82
N ASN A 681 -18.03 5.47 -33.04
CA ASN A 681 -19.38 4.98 -32.87
C ASN A 681 -20.15 5.85 -31.87
N MET A 682 -21.27 6.45 -32.30
CA MET A 682 -22.12 7.27 -31.43
C MET A 682 -22.70 6.52 -30.23
N SER A 683 -22.93 5.20 -30.34
CA SER A 683 -23.48 4.41 -29.23
C SER A 683 -22.51 4.27 -28.05
N THR A 684 -21.21 4.42 -28.27
CA THR A 684 -20.22 4.41 -27.19
C THR A 684 -20.17 5.74 -26.47
N LEU A 685 -20.48 6.84 -27.16
CA LEU A 685 -20.54 8.18 -26.56
C LEU A 685 -21.66 8.30 -25.52
N GLU A 686 -22.80 7.62 -25.70
CA GLU A 686 -23.90 7.61 -24.71
C GLU A 686 -23.48 7.03 -23.35
N LYS A 687 -22.45 6.19 -23.33
CA LYS A 687 -21.87 5.58 -22.12
C LYS A 687 -20.58 6.27 -21.67
N SER A 688 -20.17 7.32 -22.36
CA SER A 688 -18.95 8.07 -22.06
C SER A 688 -19.20 9.14 -21.00
N GLN A 689 -18.19 9.42 -20.19
CA GLN A 689 -18.21 10.58 -19.31
C GLN A 689 -17.94 11.90 -20.04
N PHE A 690 -17.57 11.85 -21.32
CA PHE A 690 -17.31 13.02 -22.19
C PHE A 690 -18.48 13.23 -23.15
N ASN A 691 -18.61 14.44 -23.67
CA ASN A 691 -19.64 14.80 -24.64
C ASN A 691 -19.00 15.36 -25.93
N LEU A 692 -19.80 15.56 -26.97
CA LEU A 692 -19.33 16.08 -28.27
C LEU A 692 -18.61 17.45 -28.20
N ASN A 693 -18.93 18.25 -27.20
CA ASN A 693 -18.29 19.57 -27.00
C ASN A 693 -17.02 19.51 -26.16
N SER A 694 -16.71 18.30 -25.55
CA SER A 694 -15.48 18.11 -24.82
C SER A 694 -14.29 18.22 -25.77
N THR A 695 -13.21 18.85 -25.31
CA THR A 695 -11.95 18.92 -26.06
C THR A 695 -11.11 17.66 -25.85
N VAL A 696 -10.22 17.38 -26.78
CA VAL A 696 -9.23 16.30 -26.65
C VAL A 696 -8.39 16.49 -25.37
N GLU A 697 -8.03 17.71 -25.00
CA GLU A 697 -7.32 18.00 -23.75
C GLU A 697 -8.11 17.53 -22.52
N SER A 698 -9.43 17.65 -22.53
CA SER A 698 -10.28 17.20 -21.41
C SER A 698 -10.22 15.68 -21.20
N ILE A 699 -10.03 14.92 -22.29
CA ILE A 699 -9.84 13.45 -22.24
C ILE A 699 -8.50 13.12 -21.57
N PHE A 700 -7.41 13.76 -22.01
CA PHE A 700 -6.09 13.49 -21.46
C PHE A 700 -5.91 14.02 -20.03
N ASN A 701 -6.69 15.00 -19.60
CA ASN A 701 -6.78 15.40 -18.19
C ASN A 701 -7.29 14.28 -17.27
N LYS A 702 -7.88 13.24 -17.85
CA LYS A 702 -8.27 12.00 -17.16
C LYS A 702 -7.52 10.77 -17.68
N LEU A 703 -6.33 10.93 -18.29
CA LEU A 703 -5.52 9.87 -18.88
C LEU A 703 -6.30 9.02 -19.91
N ALA A 704 -7.23 9.62 -20.62
CA ALA A 704 -8.11 8.97 -21.59
C ALA A 704 -8.94 7.79 -21.01
N ILE A 705 -9.18 7.77 -19.70
CA ILE A 705 -9.96 6.71 -19.05
C ILE A 705 -11.44 7.13 -19.03
N GLU A 706 -12.29 6.18 -19.36
CA GLU A 706 -13.75 6.27 -19.21
C GLU A 706 -14.19 5.77 -17.83
N GLU A 707 -13.78 4.59 -17.49
CA GLU A 707 -14.10 3.94 -16.22
C GLU A 707 -13.08 2.86 -15.86
N TYR A 708 -13.05 2.52 -14.60
CA TYR A 708 -12.36 1.32 -14.13
C TYR A 708 -13.39 0.27 -13.72
N LYS A 709 -13.34 -0.91 -14.34
CA LYS A 709 -14.08 -2.07 -13.86
C LYS A 709 -13.29 -2.73 -12.76
N ILE A 710 -13.87 -2.71 -11.56
CA ILE A 710 -13.25 -3.26 -10.36
C ILE A 710 -14.02 -4.52 -9.98
N GLY A 711 -13.32 -5.62 -9.75
CA GLY A 711 -13.89 -6.84 -9.20
C GLY A 711 -13.11 -7.29 -7.98
N LEU A 712 -13.84 -7.60 -6.90
CA LEU A 712 -13.28 -8.08 -5.65
C LEU A 712 -13.70 -9.53 -5.43
N LEU A 713 -12.74 -10.40 -5.17
CA LEU A 713 -12.91 -11.82 -4.87
C LEU A 713 -12.69 -12.04 -3.36
N TYR A 714 -13.74 -11.82 -2.56
CA TYR A 714 -13.67 -11.90 -1.11
C TYR A 714 -13.21 -13.26 -0.59
N GLU A 715 -13.61 -14.35 -1.25
CA GLU A 715 -13.17 -15.70 -0.91
C GLU A 715 -11.65 -15.85 -1.00
N ASN A 716 -11.03 -15.27 -2.01
CA ASN A 716 -9.57 -15.26 -2.15
C ASN A 716 -8.89 -14.46 -1.03
N TYR A 717 -9.45 -13.30 -0.68
CA TYR A 717 -8.96 -12.51 0.46
C TYR A 717 -9.04 -13.31 1.77
N PHE A 718 -10.18 -13.95 2.03
CA PHE A 718 -10.37 -14.79 3.21
C PHE A 718 -9.37 -15.95 3.26
N ASN A 719 -9.17 -16.65 2.14
CA ASN A 719 -8.24 -17.77 2.02
C ASN A 719 -6.77 -17.35 2.20
N GLN A 720 -6.41 -16.13 1.81
CA GLN A 720 -5.07 -15.57 2.03
C GLN A 720 -4.88 -15.09 3.48
N CYS A 721 -5.85 -14.37 4.06
CA CYS A 721 -5.84 -13.99 5.47
C CYS A 721 -5.75 -15.21 6.36
N LYS A 722 -6.47 -16.29 6.03
CA LYS A 722 -6.45 -17.59 6.69
C LYS A 722 -6.49 -17.44 8.20
N PRO A 723 -7.62 -17.00 8.77
CA PRO A 723 -7.71 -16.67 10.18
C PRO A 723 -7.41 -17.91 11.04
N LEU A 724 -6.48 -17.77 11.98
CA LEU A 724 -6.10 -18.82 12.92
C LEU A 724 -7.23 -19.10 13.91
N SER A 725 -7.87 -18.05 14.36
CA SER A 725 -9.04 -18.10 15.24
C SER A 725 -9.84 -16.81 15.15
N CYS A 726 -11.14 -16.95 15.39
CA CYS A 726 -12.03 -15.83 15.64
C CYS A 726 -12.46 -15.86 17.10
N SER A 727 -12.40 -14.73 17.78
CA SER A 727 -12.89 -14.57 19.14
C SER A 727 -14.01 -13.56 19.20
N TYR A 728 -15.04 -13.86 19.96
CA TYR A 728 -16.11 -12.93 20.27
C TYR A 728 -16.43 -12.98 21.75
N SER A 729 -16.93 -11.90 22.30
CA SER A 729 -17.27 -11.81 23.70
C SER A 729 -18.70 -11.39 23.89
N TYR A 730 -19.36 -12.08 24.83
CA TYR A 730 -20.70 -11.71 25.28
C TYR A 730 -20.74 -11.65 26.80
N ILE A 731 -21.73 -10.95 27.32
CA ILE A 731 -21.95 -10.83 28.74
C ILE A 731 -22.89 -11.93 29.18
N GLU A 732 -22.37 -12.86 29.98
CA GLU A 732 -23.18 -13.92 30.59
C GLU A 732 -23.48 -13.56 32.03
N THR A 733 -24.73 -13.68 32.43
CA THR A 733 -25.13 -13.67 33.85
C THR A 733 -24.88 -15.04 34.43
N HIS A 734 -24.38 -15.12 35.66
CA HIS A 734 -24.09 -16.40 36.31
C HIS A 734 -25.31 -17.34 36.26
N ASP A 735 -25.08 -18.56 35.80
CA ASP A 735 -26.10 -19.60 35.80
C ASP A 735 -26.52 -19.88 37.26
N ILE A 736 -27.85 -20.03 37.44
CA ILE A 736 -28.49 -20.32 38.75
C ILE A 736 -27.83 -21.55 39.40
N THR A 737 -27.38 -22.53 38.59
CA THR A 737 -26.69 -23.74 39.07
C THR A 737 -25.34 -23.41 39.70
N GLN A 738 -24.53 -22.52 39.12
CA GLN A 738 -23.26 -22.09 39.70
C GLN A 738 -23.47 -21.27 40.97
N THR A 739 -24.49 -20.43 40.99
CA THR A 739 -24.85 -19.65 42.19
C THR A 739 -25.24 -20.58 43.33
N ILE A 740 -26.06 -21.64 43.09
CA ILE A 740 -26.46 -22.64 44.09
C ILE A 740 -25.23 -23.44 44.58
N ILE A 741 -24.35 -23.86 43.68
CA ILE A 741 -23.10 -24.57 44.06
C ILE A 741 -22.21 -23.68 44.94
N SER A 742 -22.05 -22.41 44.62
CA SER A 742 -21.31 -21.46 45.44
C SER A 742 -21.93 -21.23 46.82
N LEU A 743 -23.25 -21.18 46.91
CA LEU A 743 -23.98 -21.09 48.19
C LEU A 743 -23.80 -22.32 49.05
N ILE A 744 -23.86 -23.53 48.47
CA ILE A 744 -23.66 -24.79 49.17
C ILE A 744 -22.23 -24.91 49.68
N SER A 745 -21.23 -24.50 48.88
CA SER A 745 -19.81 -24.55 49.27
C SER A 745 -19.48 -23.58 50.40
N LEU A 746 -20.07 -22.40 50.39
CA LEU A 746 -19.85 -21.41 51.44
C LEU A 746 -20.63 -21.68 52.75
N TYR A 747 -21.75 -22.42 52.63
CA TYR A 747 -22.64 -22.72 53.77
C TYR A 747 -21.94 -23.32 54.96
N GLY A 748 -21.02 -24.26 54.75
CA GLY A 748 -20.27 -24.95 55.84
C GLY A 748 -19.40 -23.99 56.67
N GLY A 749 -18.70 -23.07 56.01
CA GLY A 749 -17.89 -22.05 56.66
C GLY A 749 -18.74 -20.94 57.35
N LEU A 750 -19.78 -20.52 56.64
CA LEU A 750 -20.71 -19.47 57.15
C LEU A 750 -21.50 -19.96 58.35
N ALA A 751 -21.91 -21.21 58.40
CA ALA A 751 -22.64 -21.79 59.55
C ALA A 751 -21.82 -21.67 60.83
N LEU A 752 -20.53 -21.96 60.80
CA LEU A 752 -19.63 -21.79 61.98
C LEU A 752 -19.46 -20.32 62.39
N ILE A 753 -19.24 -19.47 61.42
CA ILE A 753 -19.06 -18.00 61.68
C ILE A 753 -20.34 -17.40 62.24
N THR A 754 -21.51 -17.71 61.68
CA THR A 754 -22.77 -17.18 62.13
C THR A 754 -23.18 -17.74 63.52
N GLU A 755 -22.79 -18.99 63.86
CA GLU A 755 -22.95 -19.54 65.19
C GLU A 755 -22.14 -18.80 66.21
N CYS A 756 -20.85 -18.50 65.96
CA CYS A 756 -20.02 -17.67 66.80
C CYS A 756 -20.61 -16.24 67.00
N LEU A 757 -21.04 -15.62 65.90
CA LEU A 757 -21.66 -14.29 65.98
C LEU A 757 -22.96 -14.32 66.77
N ALA A 758 -23.79 -15.35 66.63
CA ALA A 758 -25.03 -15.50 67.37
C ALA A 758 -24.76 -15.63 68.88
N ILE A 759 -23.73 -16.37 69.27
CA ILE A 759 -23.31 -16.50 70.70
C ILE A 759 -22.88 -15.14 71.24
N ILE A 760 -22.05 -14.39 70.53
CA ILE A 760 -21.61 -13.03 70.92
C ILE A 760 -22.79 -12.12 71.08
N PHE A 761 -23.68 -12.09 70.09
CA PHE A 761 -24.85 -11.21 70.05
C PHE A 761 -25.89 -11.59 71.13
N ALA A 762 -26.06 -12.85 71.41
CA ALA A 762 -26.93 -13.32 72.49
C ALA A 762 -26.38 -12.86 73.87
N LYS A 763 -25.06 -12.96 74.10
CA LYS A 763 -24.40 -12.43 75.32
C LYS A 763 -24.58 -10.92 75.47
N PHE A 764 -24.42 -10.20 74.36
CA PHE A 764 -24.58 -8.75 74.33
C PHE A 764 -26.05 -8.33 74.61
N TYR A 765 -27.00 -9.04 74.00
CA TYR A 765 -28.43 -8.82 74.24
C TYR A 765 -28.82 -9.09 75.68
N GLU A 766 -28.29 -10.16 76.32
CA GLU A 766 -28.49 -10.43 77.74
C GLU A 766 -27.92 -9.33 78.63
N HIS A 767 -26.76 -8.80 78.29
CA HIS A 767 -26.10 -7.73 79.05
C HIS A 767 -26.91 -6.42 78.97
N ILE A 768 -27.53 -6.13 77.86
CA ILE A 768 -28.44 -4.91 77.73
C ILE A 768 -29.72 -5.14 78.48
N LYS A 769 -30.27 -6.36 78.47
CA LYS A 769 -31.56 -6.65 79.12
C LYS A 769 -31.53 -6.75 80.63
N ASN A 770 -30.36 -7.07 81.20
CA ASN A 770 -30.08 -7.15 82.69
C ASN A 770 -28.91 -6.19 83.03
N PRO A 771 -29.16 -4.92 83.17
CA PRO A 771 -28.09 -4.05 83.72
C PRO A 771 -27.77 -4.51 85.13
N ILE A 772 -26.48 -4.72 85.42
CA ILE A 772 -25.93 -5.12 86.72
C ILE A 772 -26.33 -4.03 87.76
N ASN A 773 -27.18 -4.40 88.79
CA ASN A 773 -27.32 -3.62 90.01
C ASN A 773 -25.97 -3.51 90.70
N SER A 774 -25.38 -2.38 90.67
CA SER A 774 -24.21 -2.08 91.48
C SER A 774 -24.64 -2.07 92.93
N GLU A 775 -24.36 -3.09 93.71
CA GLU A 775 -24.36 -3.06 95.15
C GLU A 775 -23.22 -2.14 95.65
N ALA A 776 -23.64 -1.13 96.39
CA ALA A 776 -22.75 -0.24 97.15
C ALA A 776 -22.05 -0.99 98.28
N PRO A 777 -20.78 -0.78 98.61
CA PRO A 777 -20.14 -1.40 99.74
C PRO A 777 -20.65 -0.77 101.06
N GLN A 778 -21.24 -1.62 101.93
CA GLN A 778 -21.46 -1.21 103.36
C GLN A 778 -20.12 -1.02 104.07
N GLN A 779 -19.86 0.20 104.52
CA GLN A 779 -18.88 0.46 105.56
C GLN A 779 -19.38 -0.15 106.86
N ASN A 780 -18.57 -1.03 107.49
CA ASN A 780 -18.67 -1.34 108.90
C ASN A 780 -17.57 -0.58 109.66
N THR A 781 -18.01 0.13 110.62
CA THR A 781 -17.25 0.75 111.77
C THR A 781 -16.42 -0.27 112.46
#